data_bc8ed962d9ad3bce43d3abb0f84814f8
#
_entry.id   bc8ed962d9ad3bce43d3abb0f84814f8
#
_cell.length_a   1.000
_cell.length_b   1.000
_cell.length_c   1.000
_cell.angle_alpha   90.00
_cell.angle_beta   90.00
_cell.angle_gamma   90.00
#
_symmetry.space_group_name_H-M   'P 1'
#
loop_
_entity.id
_entity.type
_entity.pdbx_description
1 polymer ?
#
loop_
_entity_poly.entity_id
_entity_poly.type
_entity_poly.pdbx_seq_one_letter_code
_entity_poly.pdbx_strand_id
1 'polypeptide(L)'
;MTETKPDSIPLPNDRKVLVIGWDAADWRAIRPLLEQGKMPNLQRMMDEGVHGNNATITPVLSPMLWTSIATGKRPFKHGIHGFSEPTPDGKGIRPITNVSRKVKAVWNILNQCGKKPIVVGWWPSHPAEPVDGVMVSDWYQKSQAIRDPEVAKQIAQGVRPTPGELGWTLEQWPMPPGTVHPPRLERNLQEFRVHQIEVAEDDIGPFVPSGHKVDQEKDQRLQSLAKIIGEISSIHAAATALMQLEPWDFMAVYLDGIDHFCHGFMKYHPPRQQGVSEEDFEIYSGVVEAGYRMHDLMLGAMLELAGKDTTVILLSDHGFHPDHLRPEHIPVEPAGPAIEHRTYGIFVAKGPGIRKGGEIAGASVLDLCPTILSLYGLPVGRDMDGKPLVTIFENPPEVASIESWESVPGQSGMHRPEAILDSVQSAEAMKQLVELGYIEEPNEDTGVAVKETVRELRYNLAQSYMDAGRLAEAAEILEEIWNDFADEHRFGLNLLGCLAGLGRWEDHAAATAKLAQNVVAAREKALEELETLRPEAEKHDLKIPRLRQREGGIEVDETAEPAADAGEKAPEGEDGEKKPYKEPPRALVFKIRKLMSLLGDMRGTFAWLEAQQAIGTGAGEKSLPMLEIAFAECAEDATPDRNLMLARAFLSMSRREQAEACFARALAADSENADARLGLAECTVARESWEDAIEHALTATELRFQNPRAHHLLGKALHATGDHATAKAALELAVAQAPGYAEARASLAALLDSIGDAEGAENQRRIVGDLSKRPDAPVATATDELDDAMAAITADRATRREGADRLGSLGDASSADVVTIVSGLPRSGTSMMMQAIAAGGFSPFTDEKREADSDNPRGYYEHEKATQLARDASWIPEAKGKVVKIVAQLLSFLPRGPQTPRYRIVFMDRDLREIVKSQRAMLDRLGKSGGKLEPAKMMKTLDAQVAQIERWMRQRPDVECLFVDYAKVLADPR
;
A
#
# COMPACT_ATOMS: atom_id res chain seq x y z
N MET A 1 18.73 -8.42 20.49
CA MET A 1 17.99 -7.21 20.94
C MET A 1 17.58 -7.41 22.40
N THR A 2 17.87 -6.47 23.27
CA THR A 2 17.44 -6.49 24.68
C THR A 2 15.98 -6.00 24.78
N GLU A 3 15.14 -6.69 25.54
CA GLU A 3 13.74 -6.34 25.66
C GLU A 3 13.53 -5.20 26.68
N THR A 4 12.83 -4.15 26.23
CA THR A 4 12.50 -2.98 27.07
C THR A 4 11.02 -3.00 27.40
N LYS A 5 10.65 -2.80 28.66
CA LYS A 5 9.24 -2.69 29.06
C LYS A 5 8.68 -1.30 28.68
N PRO A 6 7.39 -1.18 28.31
CA PRO A 6 6.78 0.11 27.94
C PRO A 6 6.96 1.22 28.97
N ASP A 7 6.99 0.89 30.26
CA ASP A 7 7.17 1.84 31.37
C ASP A 7 8.62 2.27 31.60
N SER A 8 9.61 1.67 30.88
CA SER A 8 11.04 1.94 31.02
C SER A 8 11.71 2.38 29.73
N ILE A 9 10.95 3.00 28.82
CA ILE A 9 11.48 3.53 27.56
C ILE A 9 12.48 4.65 27.88
N PRO A 10 13.71 4.58 27.33
CA PRO A 10 14.72 5.62 27.55
C PRO A 10 14.28 6.96 26.93
N LEU A 11 14.71 8.06 27.52
CA LEU A 11 14.54 9.37 26.89
C LEU A 11 15.39 9.43 25.61
N PRO A 12 14.84 10.01 24.52
CA PRO A 12 15.60 10.19 23.28
C PRO A 12 16.76 11.15 23.50
N ASN A 13 17.89 10.88 22.84
CA ASN A 13 19.03 11.80 22.84
C ASN A 13 18.71 13.12 22.12
N ASP A 14 19.60 14.13 22.23
CA ASP A 14 19.42 15.48 21.65
C ASP A 14 19.88 15.60 20.19
N ARG A 15 19.93 14.50 19.45
CA ARG A 15 20.31 14.49 18.03
C ARG A 15 19.24 15.20 17.18
N LYS A 16 19.70 15.91 16.15
CA LYS A 16 18.86 16.44 15.09
C LYS A 16 18.93 15.52 13.86
N VAL A 17 17.79 15.22 13.26
CA VAL A 17 17.69 14.38 12.07
C VAL A 17 16.84 15.06 11.01
N LEU A 18 17.38 15.20 9.80
CA LEU A 18 16.70 15.67 8.60
C LEU A 18 16.55 14.50 7.64
N VAL A 19 15.32 14.18 7.24
CA VAL A 19 14.99 13.20 6.21
C VAL A 19 14.49 13.93 4.98
N ILE A 20 15.07 13.62 3.81
CA ILE A 20 14.69 14.17 2.52
C ILE A 20 14.26 13.00 1.65
N GLY A 21 13.00 12.99 1.21
CA GLY A 21 12.45 12.04 0.27
C GLY A 21 12.47 12.60 -1.14
N TRP A 22 13.09 11.90 -2.08
CA TRP A 22 13.02 12.13 -3.51
C TRP A 22 12.25 10.98 -4.15
N ASP A 23 11.02 11.22 -4.58
CA ASP A 23 10.22 10.20 -5.25
C ASP A 23 10.86 9.77 -6.57
N ALA A 24 10.95 8.46 -6.81
CA ALA A 24 11.48 7.84 -8.03
C ALA A 24 12.96 8.13 -8.36
N ALA A 25 13.77 8.60 -7.41
CA ALA A 25 15.18 8.86 -7.70
C ALA A 25 15.97 7.56 -7.89
N ASP A 26 16.76 7.48 -8.97
CA ASP A 26 17.42 6.29 -9.45
C ASP A 26 18.92 6.49 -9.70
N TRP A 27 19.73 5.55 -9.19
CA TRP A 27 21.18 5.58 -9.41
C TRP A 27 21.57 5.50 -10.89
N ARG A 28 20.79 4.82 -11.74
CA ARG A 28 21.09 4.71 -13.18
C ARG A 28 20.95 6.06 -13.89
N ALA A 29 20.07 6.94 -13.42
CA ALA A 29 19.97 8.31 -13.90
C ALA A 29 21.01 9.23 -13.22
N ILE A 30 21.29 9.02 -11.94
CA ILE A 30 22.16 9.89 -11.12
C ILE A 30 23.65 9.67 -11.42
N ARG A 31 24.14 8.43 -11.53
CA ARG A 31 25.58 8.12 -11.71
C ARG A 31 26.21 8.85 -12.91
N PRO A 32 25.59 8.87 -14.12
CA PRO A 32 26.11 9.65 -15.23
C PRO A 32 26.21 11.15 -14.94
N LEU A 33 25.31 11.70 -14.13
CA LEU A 33 25.33 13.12 -13.75
C LEU A 33 26.42 13.45 -12.73
N LEU A 34 26.69 12.53 -11.79
CA LEU A 34 27.81 12.63 -10.86
C LEU A 34 29.16 12.60 -11.60
N GLU A 35 29.34 11.67 -12.54
CA GLU A 35 30.54 11.57 -13.37
C GLU A 35 30.79 12.85 -14.19
N GLN A 36 29.74 13.54 -14.59
CA GLN A 36 29.81 14.82 -15.29
C GLN A 36 29.94 16.02 -14.35
N GLY A 37 29.95 15.81 -13.02
CA GLY A 37 30.01 16.89 -12.02
C GLY A 37 28.76 17.75 -11.95
N LYS A 38 27.62 17.25 -12.44
CA LYS A 38 26.34 17.98 -12.51
C LYS A 38 25.51 17.94 -11.21
N MET A 39 25.89 17.08 -10.25
CA MET A 39 25.22 16.96 -8.95
C MET A 39 26.26 17.05 -7.80
N PRO A 40 26.87 18.23 -7.61
CA PRO A 40 27.98 18.41 -6.65
C PRO A 40 27.53 18.30 -5.19
N ASN A 41 26.28 18.61 -4.84
CA ASN A 41 25.81 18.56 -3.46
C ASN A 41 25.53 17.11 -3.03
N LEU A 42 24.98 16.30 -3.91
CA LEU A 42 24.81 14.86 -3.68
C LEU A 42 26.18 14.16 -3.60
N GLN A 43 27.11 14.49 -4.50
CA GLN A 43 28.47 13.94 -4.44
C GLN A 43 29.12 14.25 -3.09
N ARG A 44 29.05 15.50 -2.62
CA ARG A 44 29.56 15.88 -1.30
C ARG A 44 28.89 15.09 -0.17
N MET A 45 27.59 14.87 -0.25
CA MET A 45 26.84 14.09 0.75
C MET A 45 27.31 12.63 0.79
N MET A 46 27.58 12.03 -0.37
CA MET A 46 28.11 10.67 -0.49
C MET A 46 29.53 10.57 0.05
N ASP A 47 30.40 11.53 -0.27
CA ASP A 47 31.80 11.57 0.18
C ASP A 47 31.92 11.70 1.72
N GLU A 48 30.99 12.43 2.33
CA GLU A 48 30.93 12.65 3.78
C GLU A 48 30.13 11.60 4.56
N GLY A 49 29.51 10.65 3.88
CA GLY A 49 28.60 9.68 4.48
C GLY A 49 28.61 8.31 3.84
N VAL A 50 27.49 7.62 3.83
CA VAL A 50 27.28 6.32 3.20
C VAL A 50 26.19 6.41 2.15
N HIS A 51 26.25 5.54 1.14
CA HIS A 51 25.22 5.48 0.10
C HIS A 51 24.98 4.03 -0.34
N GLY A 52 23.85 3.78 -0.99
CA GLY A 52 23.47 2.46 -1.53
C GLY A 52 22.10 2.42 -2.15
N ASN A 53 21.69 1.24 -2.56
CA ASN A 53 20.33 1.00 -3.06
C ASN A 53 19.34 0.98 -1.90
N ASN A 54 18.13 1.51 -2.13
CA ASN A 54 16.97 1.36 -1.25
C ASN A 54 15.93 0.49 -1.96
N ALA A 55 15.75 -0.74 -1.51
CA ALA A 55 14.81 -1.68 -2.12
C ALA A 55 13.36 -1.30 -1.78
N THR A 56 12.49 -1.25 -2.79
CA THR A 56 11.06 -1.05 -2.61
C THR A 56 10.32 -2.33 -2.23
N ILE A 57 9.02 -2.22 -1.99
CA ILE A 57 8.07 -3.33 -1.77
C ILE A 57 6.95 -3.26 -2.81
N THR A 58 6.24 -4.38 -3.02
CA THR A 58 5.13 -4.47 -3.98
C THR A 58 3.77 -4.32 -3.26
N PRO A 59 2.79 -3.61 -3.86
CA PRO A 59 2.87 -2.87 -5.13
C PRO A 59 3.66 -1.56 -5.00
N VAL A 60 4.29 -1.13 -6.10
CA VAL A 60 5.13 0.08 -6.13
C VAL A 60 4.23 1.30 -6.32
N LEU A 61 3.55 1.69 -5.25
CA LEU A 61 2.58 2.78 -5.19
C LEU A 61 2.98 3.76 -4.08
N SER A 62 3.36 4.97 -4.43
CA SER A 62 3.97 5.96 -3.53
C SER A 62 3.22 6.19 -2.21
N PRO A 63 1.86 6.30 -2.13
CA PRO A 63 1.20 6.48 -0.82
C PRO A 63 1.38 5.27 0.11
N MET A 64 1.48 4.05 -0.45
CA MET A 64 1.76 2.84 0.33
C MET A 64 3.22 2.81 0.79
N LEU A 65 4.14 3.20 -0.10
CA LEU A 65 5.59 3.17 0.15
C LEU A 65 6.00 4.25 1.15
N TRP A 66 5.58 5.51 0.97
CA TRP A 66 5.90 6.60 1.89
C TRP A 66 5.28 6.39 3.28
N THR A 67 4.13 5.73 3.37
CA THR A 67 3.59 5.28 4.66
C THR A 67 4.43 4.16 5.27
N SER A 68 4.91 3.21 4.44
CA SER A 68 5.81 2.14 4.91
C SER A 68 7.14 2.68 5.41
N ILE A 69 7.73 3.66 4.72
CA ILE A 69 8.94 4.40 5.12
C ILE A 69 8.74 5.07 6.50
N ALA A 70 7.61 5.75 6.67
CA ALA A 70 7.29 6.47 7.90
C ALA A 70 7.00 5.57 9.10
N THR A 71 6.54 4.33 8.87
CA THR A 71 6.06 3.44 9.94
C THR A 71 6.94 2.22 10.20
N GLY A 72 7.81 1.85 9.24
CA GLY A 72 8.56 0.60 9.27
C GLY A 72 7.69 -0.64 9.10
N LYS A 73 6.45 -0.49 8.61
CA LYS A 73 5.44 -1.54 8.51
C LYS A 73 4.89 -1.66 7.10
N ARG A 74 4.48 -2.86 6.70
CA ARG A 74 3.87 -3.14 5.39
C ARG A 74 2.42 -2.64 5.30
N PRO A 75 1.88 -2.44 4.10
CA PRO A 75 0.53 -1.91 3.86
C PRO A 75 -0.58 -2.64 4.62
N PHE A 76 -0.55 -3.96 4.71
CA PHE A 76 -1.54 -4.74 5.46
C PHE A 76 -1.52 -4.47 6.97
N LYS A 77 -0.46 -3.84 7.52
CA LYS A 77 -0.37 -3.40 8.91
C LYS A 77 -0.74 -1.93 9.07
N HIS A 78 -0.25 -1.06 8.18
CA HIS A 78 -0.47 0.39 8.35
C HIS A 78 -1.80 0.89 7.77
N GLY A 79 -2.45 0.12 6.87
CA GLY A 79 -3.83 0.37 6.43
C GLY A 79 -4.01 1.30 5.24
N ILE A 80 -2.94 1.82 4.63
CA ILE A 80 -2.99 2.57 3.38
C ILE A 80 -2.77 1.57 2.25
N HIS A 81 -3.75 1.48 1.30
CA HIS A 81 -3.76 0.44 0.27
C HIS A 81 -3.88 0.98 -1.16
N GLY A 82 -3.82 2.29 -1.39
CA GLY A 82 -3.92 2.87 -2.72
C GLY A 82 -4.01 4.39 -2.70
N PHE A 83 -4.39 4.96 -3.84
CA PHE A 83 -4.45 6.42 -4.05
C PHE A 83 -5.77 7.04 -3.62
N SER A 84 -6.85 6.28 -3.62
CA SER A 84 -8.21 6.72 -3.29
C SER A 84 -8.91 5.72 -2.39
N GLU A 85 -9.93 6.19 -1.69
CA GLU A 85 -10.73 5.37 -0.77
C GLU A 85 -12.21 5.80 -0.80
N PRO A 86 -13.16 4.93 -0.41
CA PRO A 86 -14.54 5.34 -0.20
C PRO A 86 -14.65 6.42 0.87
N THR A 87 -15.59 7.36 0.66
CA THR A 87 -15.96 8.29 1.73
C THR A 87 -16.54 7.54 2.93
N PRO A 88 -16.44 8.10 4.18
CA PRO A 88 -16.92 7.41 5.38
C PRO A 88 -18.40 7.01 5.36
N ASP A 89 -19.22 7.71 4.58
CA ASP A 89 -20.63 7.37 4.38
C ASP A 89 -20.88 6.36 3.27
N GLY A 90 -19.82 5.91 2.58
CA GLY A 90 -19.88 4.94 1.49
C GLY A 90 -20.59 5.42 0.23
N LYS A 91 -20.82 6.73 0.08
CA LYS A 91 -21.59 7.32 -1.05
C LYS A 91 -20.72 8.00 -2.09
N GLY A 92 -19.42 7.93 -1.98
CA GLY A 92 -18.49 8.53 -2.91
C GLY A 92 -17.09 8.01 -2.67
N ILE A 93 -16.14 8.55 -3.41
CA ILE A 93 -14.71 8.29 -3.28
C ILE A 93 -13.97 9.60 -3.00
N ARG A 94 -12.83 9.49 -2.35
CA ARG A 94 -11.91 10.60 -2.06
C ARG A 94 -10.47 10.16 -2.21
N PRO A 95 -9.51 11.07 -2.37
CA PRO A 95 -8.11 10.74 -2.26
C PRO A 95 -7.80 10.10 -0.90
N ILE A 96 -6.82 9.22 -0.88
CA ILE A 96 -6.36 8.62 0.38
C ILE A 96 -5.84 9.70 1.33
N THR A 97 -6.10 9.53 2.61
CA THR A 97 -5.73 10.48 3.65
C THR A 97 -4.98 9.79 4.79
N ASN A 98 -4.27 10.54 5.62
CA ASN A 98 -3.59 9.98 6.78
C ASN A 98 -4.55 9.46 7.87
N VAL A 99 -5.82 9.85 7.84
CA VAL A 99 -6.85 9.33 8.77
C VAL A 99 -7.05 7.82 8.59
N SER A 100 -6.78 7.28 7.41
CA SER A 100 -6.86 5.85 7.12
C SER A 100 -5.65 5.06 7.63
N ARG A 101 -4.57 5.74 8.02
CA ARG A 101 -3.40 5.12 8.65
C ARG A 101 -3.72 4.64 10.05
N LYS A 102 -3.48 3.37 10.32
CA LYS A 102 -3.87 2.67 11.56
C LYS A 102 -2.78 2.64 12.63
N VAL A 103 -1.56 3.05 12.29
CA VAL A 103 -0.36 2.92 13.13
C VAL A 103 0.41 4.24 13.20
N LYS A 104 1.22 4.41 14.24
CA LYS A 104 2.05 5.60 14.44
C LYS A 104 3.15 5.67 13.39
N ALA A 105 3.34 6.84 12.80
CA ALA A 105 4.52 7.18 12.02
C ALA A 105 5.67 7.58 12.96
N VAL A 106 6.88 7.63 12.45
CA VAL A 106 8.09 7.99 13.22
C VAL A 106 7.95 9.35 13.92
N TRP A 107 7.35 10.34 13.26
CA TRP A 107 7.10 11.65 13.88
C TRP A 107 6.08 11.59 15.02
N ASN A 108 5.09 10.68 14.97
CA ASN A 108 4.15 10.46 16.08
C ASN A 108 4.86 9.83 17.29
N ILE A 109 5.78 8.90 17.05
CA ILE A 109 6.58 8.25 18.08
C ILE A 109 7.52 9.30 18.73
N LEU A 110 8.22 10.08 17.92
CA LEU A 110 9.13 11.14 18.38
C LEU A 110 8.37 12.24 19.15
N ASN A 111 7.22 12.66 18.64
CA ASN A 111 6.33 13.60 19.33
C ASN A 111 5.91 13.10 20.71
N GLN A 112 5.52 11.83 20.79
CA GLN A 112 5.16 11.18 22.06
C GLN A 112 6.34 11.13 23.06
N CYS A 113 7.57 11.08 22.54
CA CYS A 113 8.81 11.11 23.33
C CYS A 113 9.33 12.54 23.61
N GLY A 114 8.54 13.58 23.30
CA GLY A 114 8.85 14.99 23.58
C GLY A 114 9.80 15.66 22.59
N LYS A 115 10.02 15.07 21.39
CA LYS A 115 10.75 15.70 20.30
C LYS A 115 9.81 16.53 19.44
N LYS A 116 10.33 17.60 18.83
CA LYS A 116 9.58 18.52 17.97
C LYS A 116 9.73 18.11 16.50
N PRO A 117 8.74 17.46 15.87
CA PRO A 117 8.78 17.13 14.47
C PRO A 117 8.34 18.29 13.57
N ILE A 118 9.00 18.45 12.41
CA ILE A 118 8.51 19.21 11.27
C ILE A 118 8.32 18.20 10.12
N VAL A 119 7.13 18.18 9.52
CA VAL A 119 6.83 17.32 8.37
C VAL A 119 6.27 18.20 7.25
N VAL A 120 6.86 18.11 6.05
CA VAL A 120 6.49 18.98 4.91
C VAL A 120 6.23 18.11 3.68
N GLY A 121 5.00 18.15 3.17
CA GLY A 121 4.59 17.53 1.93
C GLY A 121 4.51 16.00 1.96
N TRP A 122 4.74 15.31 3.07
CA TRP A 122 4.78 13.84 3.14
C TRP A 122 3.47 13.21 2.68
N TRP A 123 3.53 12.17 1.88
CA TRP A 123 2.33 11.57 1.31
C TRP A 123 1.98 10.18 1.93
N PRO A 124 0.69 9.98 2.36
CA PRO A 124 -0.35 10.96 2.63
C PRO A 124 -0.17 11.60 4.02
N SER A 125 -0.38 12.92 4.13
CA SER A 125 -0.31 13.65 5.41
C SER A 125 -1.48 14.60 5.63
N HIS A 126 -2.39 14.72 4.68
CA HIS A 126 -3.60 15.52 4.86
C HIS A 126 -4.71 14.73 5.60
N PRO A 127 -5.42 15.38 6.56
CA PRO A 127 -5.14 16.68 7.16
C PRO A 127 -3.90 16.66 8.06
N ALA A 128 -3.27 17.83 8.25
CA ALA A 128 -2.10 17.97 9.10
C ALA A 128 -2.38 17.51 10.54
N GLU A 129 -1.53 16.63 11.06
CA GLU A 129 -1.68 16.06 12.41
C GLU A 129 -1.29 17.08 13.49
N PRO A 130 -1.98 17.10 14.65
CA PRO A 130 -1.72 18.04 15.74
C PRO A 130 -0.50 17.62 16.60
N VAL A 131 0.67 17.60 15.98
CA VAL A 131 1.95 17.34 16.68
C VAL A 131 2.44 18.56 17.47
N ASP A 132 3.30 18.38 18.48
CA ASP A 132 4.00 19.46 19.16
C ASP A 132 5.18 19.96 18.31
N GLY A 133 4.87 20.42 17.12
CA GLY A 133 5.79 20.83 16.07
C GLY A 133 5.03 21.45 14.91
N VAL A 134 5.43 21.15 13.69
CA VAL A 134 4.79 21.68 12.48
C VAL A 134 4.50 20.54 11.51
N MET A 135 3.30 20.54 10.94
CA MET A 135 2.98 19.69 9.78
C MET A 135 2.37 20.54 8.67
N VAL A 136 2.95 20.44 7.48
CA VAL A 136 2.46 20.98 6.22
C VAL A 136 2.11 19.80 5.34
N SER A 137 0.82 19.59 5.09
CA SER A 137 0.35 18.39 4.39
C SER A 137 0.66 18.39 2.91
N ASP A 138 0.54 17.22 2.28
CA ASP A 138 0.70 17.00 0.83
C ASP A 138 -0.30 17.77 -0.06
N TRP A 139 -1.28 18.45 0.53
CA TRP A 139 -2.21 19.33 -0.21
C TRP A 139 -1.73 20.79 -0.28
N TYR A 140 -0.63 21.12 0.35
CA TYR A 140 -0.09 22.48 0.40
C TYR A 140 0.30 23.03 -0.97
N GLN A 141 1.01 22.23 -1.76
CA GLN A 141 1.52 22.63 -3.08
C GLN A 141 0.51 22.50 -4.20
N LYS A 142 -0.61 21.78 -4.01
CA LYS A 142 -1.55 21.48 -5.10
C LYS A 142 -2.08 22.76 -5.74
N SER A 143 -1.75 22.96 -7.02
CA SER A 143 -2.22 24.09 -7.80
C SER A 143 -3.65 23.83 -8.28
N GLN A 144 -4.55 24.79 -8.03
CA GLN A 144 -5.91 24.73 -8.55
C GLN A 144 -5.95 25.30 -9.96
N ALA A 145 -6.83 24.74 -10.80
CA ALA A 145 -7.09 25.34 -12.11
C ALA A 145 -7.59 26.78 -11.96
N ILE A 146 -7.10 27.66 -12.83
CA ILE A 146 -7.52 29.07 -12.84
C ILE A 146 -8.99 29.14 -13.17
N ARG A 147 -9.80 29.57 -12.21
CA ARG A 147 -11.27 29.62 -12.36
C ARG A 147 -11.77 30.82 -13.13
N ASP A 148 -10.93 31.89 -13.29
CA ASP A 148 -11.31 33.08 -14.04
C ASP A 148 -11.05 32.86 -15.54
N PRO A 149 -12.11 32.80 -16.38
CA PRO A 149 -11.98 32.56 -17.80
C PRO A 149 -11.19 33.65 -18.53
N GLU A 150 -11.22 34.90 -18.01
CA GLU A 150 -10.50 36.01 -18.64
C GLU A 150 -9.00 35.93 -18.34
N VAL A 151 -8.61 35.48 -17.13
CA VAL A 151 -7.22 35.21 -16.77
C VAL A 151 -6.68 34.01 -17.56
N ALA A 152 -7.46 32.93 -17.67
CA ALA A 152 -7.08 31.79 -18.49
C ALA A 152 -6.85 32.17 -19.96
N LYS A 153 -7.71 33.03 -20.50
CA LYS A 153 -7.61 33.54 -21.87
C LYS A 153 -6.40 34.46 -22.09
N GLN A 154 -6.06 35.32 -21.11
CA GLN A 154 -4.87 36.18 -21.17
C GLN A 154 -3.59 35.36 -21.16
N ILE A 155 -3.54 34.31 -20.31
CA ILE A 155 -2.41 33.38 -20.25
C ILE A 155 -2.27 32.62 -21.59
N ALA A 156 -3.37 32.15 -22.16
CA ALA A 156 -3.38 31.51 -23.47
C ALA A 156 -2.91 32.43 -24.60
N GLN A 157 -3.01 33.74 -24.41
CA GLN A 157 -2.51 34.77 -25.34
C GLN A 157 -1.04 35.17 -25.07
N GLY A 158 -0.36 34.46 -24.16
CA GLY A 158 1.06 34.72 -23.82
C GLY A 158 1.24 35.95 -22.90
N VAL A 159 0.16 36.53 -22.36
CA VAL A 159 0.24 37.57 -21.34
C VAL A 159 0.47 36.90 -20.01
N ARG A 160 1.64 37.12 -19.40
CA ARG A 160 1.96 36.66 -18.06
C ARG A 160 1.77 37.82 -17.09
N PRO A 161 0.61 37.91 -16.45
CA PRO A 161 0.40 38.92 -15.44
C PRO A 161 1.18 38.55 -14.18
N THR A 162 1.85 39.52 -13.59
CA THR A 162 2.36 39.35 -12.22
C THR A 162 1.19 39.26 -11.23
N PRO A 163 1.33 38.58 -10.09
CA PRO A 163 0.27 38.47 -9.09
C PRO A 163 -0.35 39.80 -8.71
N GLY A 164 0.37 40.89 -8.75
CA GLY A 164 -0.13 42.24 -8.49
C GLY A 164 -0.93 42.88 -9.64
N GLU A 165 -0.61 42.54 -10.90
CA GLU A 165 -1.26 43.09 -12.10
C GLU A 165 -2.56 42.40 -12.44
N LEU A 166 -2.73 41.13 -12.10
CA LEU A 166 -3.98 40.37 -12.29
C LEU A 166 -5.00 40.54 -11.16
N GLY A 167 -4.66 41.33 -10.13
CA GLY A 167 -5.46 41.34 -8.92
C GLY A 167 -5.52 39.94 -8.26
N TRP A 168 -4.55 39.09 -8.57
CA TRP A 168 -4.42 37.75 -7.95
C TRP A 168 -4.12 38.01 -6.49
N THR A 169 -5.08 37.66 -5.63
CA THR A 169 -4.91 37.70 -4.20
C THR A 169 -4.72 36.25 -3.74
N LEU A 170 -4.02 36.07 -2.64
CA LEU A 170 -3.95 34.78 -1.93
C LEU A 170 -5.34 34.20 -1.64
N GLU A 171 -6.38 35.05 -1.67
CA GLU A 171 -7.80 34.68 -1.53
C GLU A 171 -8.33 33.90 -2.74
N GLN A 172 -7.72 34.02 -3.93
CA GLN A 172 -8.13 33.30 -5.14
C GLN A 172 -7.50 31.89 -5.24
N TRP A 173 -6.45 31.64 -4.48
CA TRP A 173 -5.83 30.33 -4.31
C TRP A 173 -5.74 29.95 -2.83
N PRO A 174 -6.88 29.76 -2.15
CA PRO A 174 -6.90 29.45 -0.73
C PRO A 174 -6.24 28.09 -0.45
N MET A 175 -5.58 27.97 0.69
CA MET A 175 -5.20 26.66 1.20
C MET A 175 -6.44 25.90 1.67
N PRO A 176 -6.54 24.58 1.39
CA PRO A 176 -7.56 23.73 1.99
C PRO A 176 -7.47 23.77 3.53
N PRO A 177 -8.61 23.81 4.25
CA PRO A 177 -8.60 23.70 5.71
C PRO A 177 -7.88 22.44 6.19
N GLY A 178 -7.07 22.57 7.25
CA GLY A 178 -6.29 21.47 7.78
C GLY A 178 -5.00 21.15 6.98
N THR A 179 -4.58 22.01 6.07
CA THR A 179 -3.32 21.85 5.33
C THR A 179 -2.10 22.07 6.22
N VAL A 180 -2.20 22.96 7.21
CA VAL A 180 -1.08 23.37 8.08
C VAL A 180 -1.44 23.21 9.55
N HIS A 181 -0.57 22.60 10.32
CA HIS A 181 -0.59 22.64 11.78
C HIS A 181 0.75 23.19 12.30
N PRO A 182 0.78 24.11 13.28
CA PRO A 182 -0.38 24.80 13.88
C PRO A 182 -0.94 25.89 12.95
N PRO A 183 -2.24 26.21 13.03
CA PRO A 183 -2.91 27.16 12.12
C PRO A 183 -2.31 28.58 12.09
N ARG A 184 -1.56 28.97 13.13
CA ARG A 184 -0.83 30.27 13.18
C ARG A 184 0.15 30.46 12.02
N LEU A 185 0.62 29.38 11.41
CA LEU A 185 1.60 29.41 10.31
C LEU A 185 0.95 29.49 8.93
N GLU A 186 -0.35 29.27 8.84
CA GLU A 186 -1.10 29.15 7.58
C GLU A 186 -0.90 30.37 6.68
N ARG A 187 -1.09 31.57 7.24
CA ARG A 187 -0.93 32.82 6.49
C ARG A 187 0.48 33.03 5.96
N ASN A 188 1.50 32.78 6.79
CA ASN A 188 2.89 32.99 6.39
C ASN A 188 3.32 31.98 5.33
N LEU A 189 2.92 30.72 5.49
CA LEU A 189 3.27 29.66 4.55
C LEU A 189 2.54 29.82 3.21
N GLN A 190 1.36 30.43 3.21
CA GLN A 190 0.62 30.72 1.97
C GLN A 190 1.42 31.64 1.04
N GLU A 191 2.24 32.54 1.58
CA GLU A 191 3.09 33.48 0.82
C GLU A 191 4.29 32.79 0.15
N PHE A 192 4.67 31.57 0.57
CA PHE A 192 5.75 30.79 -0.02
C PHE A 192 5.30 29.84 -1.13
N ARG A 193 4.00 29.77 -1.42
CA ARG A 193 3.48 28.94 -2.49
C ARG A 193 3.78 29.58 -3.84
N VAL A 194 4.22 28.78 -4.79
CA VAL A 194 4.53 29.19 -6.17
C VAL A 194 3.48 28.57 -7.09
N HIS A 195 2.69 29.40 -7.74
CA HIS A 195 1.72 28.94 -8.73
C HIS A 195 2.39 28.71 -10.09
N GLN A 196 1.91 27.76 -10.87
CA GLN A 196 2.47 27.45 -12.20
C GLN A 196 2.54 28.68 -13.15
N ILE A 197 1.68 29.68 -12.99
CA ILE A 197 1.73 30.90 -13.80
C ILE A 197 2.88 31.85 -13.43
N GLU A 198 3.44 31.72 -12.25
CA GLU A 198 4.59 32.49 -11.78
C GLU A 198 5.92 31.95 -12.32
N VAL A 199 5.90 30.67 -12.80
CA VAL A 199 7.06 30.03 -13.42
C VAL A 199 7.36 30.70 -14.76
N ALA A 200 8.46 31.43 -14.83
CA ALA A 200 8.83 32.23 -15.99
C ALA A 200 9.57 31.41 -17.07
N GLU A 201 9.78 32.01 -18.22
CA GLU A 201 10.55 31.37 -19.31
C GLU A 201 11.99 31.06 -18.90
N ASP A 202 12.60 31.93 -18.06
CA ASP A 202 13.95 31.72 -17.51
C ASP A 202 13.99 30.48 -16.56
N ASP A 203 12.89 30.14 -15.88
CA ASP A 203 12.81 28.97 -15.02
C ASP A 203 12.64 27.67 -15.84
N ILE A 204 11.97 27.76 -16.98
CA ILE A 204 11.75 26.63 -17.92
C ILE A 204 12.97 26.40 -18.81
N GLY A 205 13.70 27.46 -19.17
CA GLY A 205 14.83 27.40 -20.08
C GLY A 205 15.90 26.36 -19.76
N PRO A 206 16.28 26.12 -18.49
CA PRO A 206 17.18 25.04 -18.12
C PRO A 206 16.68 23.63 -18.44
N PHE A 207 15.36 23.42 -18.52
CA PHE A 207 14.72 22.13 -18.84
C PHE A 207 14.49 21.98 -20.35
N VAL A 208 14.01 23.04 -20.99
CA VAL A 208 13.63 23.07 -22.40
C VAL A 208 14.23 24.31 -23.07
N PRO A 209 15.52 24.33 -23.43
CA PRO A 209 16.18 25.49 -24.07
C PRO A 209 15.52 25.94 -25.37
N SER A 210 14.84 25.03 -26.07
CA SER A 210 14.11 25.28 -27.30
C SER A 210 12.63 25.57 -27.10
N GLY A 211 12.17 25.89 -25.89
CA GLY A 211 10.75 26.08 -25.53
C GLY A 211 10.02 27.12 -26.38
N HIS A 212 10.74 28.12 -26.92
CA HIS A 212 10.20 29.12 -27.84
C HIS A 212 9.71 28.56 -29.19
N LYS A 213 10.08 27.29 -29.52
CA LYS A 213 9.59 26.59 -30.75
C LYS A 213 8.26 25.87 -30.51
N VAL A 214 7.83 25.74 -29.28
CA VAL A 214 6.63 24.96 -28.90
C VAL A 214 5.39 25.82 -29.12
N ASP A 215 4.45 25.30 -29.93
CA ASP A 215 3.10 25.88 -30.07
C ASP A 215 2.25 25.54 -28.85
N GLN A 216 2.22 26.43 -27.87
CA GLN A 216 1.53 26.21 -26.58
C GLN A 216 -0.01 26.14 -26.69
N GLU A 217 -0.59 26.47 -27.87
CA GLU A 217 -2.03 26.22 -28.10
C GLU A 217 -2.32 24.73 -28.38
N LYS A 218 -1.32 24.00 -28.92
CA LYS A 218 -1.43 22.59 -29.26
C LYS A 218 -0.70 21.63 -28.29
N ASP A 219 0.33 22.15 -27.65
CA ASP A 219 1.23 21.35 -26.76
C ASP A 219 1.22 21.91 -25.36
N GLN A 220 0.60 21.19 -24.43
CA GLN A 220 0.45 21.57 -23.04
C GLN A 220 1.63 21.12 -22.14
N ARG A 221 2.66 20.46 -22.72
CA ARG A 221 3.79 19.89 -21.95
C ARG A 221 4.57 20.94 -21.19
N LEU A 222 4.74 22.17 -21.74
CA LEU A 222 5.38 23.27 -21.02
C LEU A 222 4.56 23.74 -19.80
N GLN A 223 3.23 23.72 -19.91
CA GLN A 223 2.35 24.04 -18.77
C GLN A 223 2.42 22.97 -17.70
N SER A 224 2.46 21.69 -18.08
CA SER A 224 2.68 20.58 -17.15
C SER A 224 4.03 20.69 -16.45
N LEU A 225 5.09 21.05 -17.19
CA LEU A 225 6.42 21.30 -16.64
C LEU A 225 6.42 22.47 -15.63
N ALA A 226 5.77 23.58 -15.97
CA ALA A 226 5.64 24.73 -15.07
C ALA A 226 4.88 24.36 -13.78
N LYS A 227 3.86 23.50 -13.88
CA LYS A 227 3.13 22.97 -12.71
C LYS A 227 4.06 22.19 -11.78
N ILE A 228 4.83 21.25 -12.30
CA ILE A 228 5.78 20.45 -11.51
C ILE A 228 6.80 21.37 -10.82
N ILE A 229 7.40 22.30 -11.54
CA ILE A 229 8.39 23.27 -11.00
C ILE A 229 7.77 24.10 -9.87
N GLY A 230 6.56 24.63 -10.05
CA GLY A 230 5.85 25.42 -9.04
C GLY A 230 5.53 24.62 -7.78
N GLU A 231 5.04 23.40 -7.93
CA GLU A 231 4.67 22.51 -6.80
C GLU A 231 5.90 22.16 -5.94
N ILE A 232 7.00 21.69 -6.54
CA ILE A 232 8.23 21.38 -5.78
C ILE A 232 8.91 22.60 -5.19
N SER A 233 8.86 23.77 -5.88
CA SER A 233 9.37 25.02 -5.35
C SER A 233 8.60 25.46 -4.12
N SER A 234 7.29 25.26 -4.08
CA SER A 234 6.44 25.55 -2.91
C SER A 234 6.85 24.71 -1.70
N ILE A 235 7.04 23.40 -1.86
CA ILE A 235 7.50 22.50 -0.79
C ILE A 235 8.89 22.91 -0.29
N HIS A 236 9.83 23.15 -1.21
CA HIS A 236 11.18 23.55 -0.85
C HIS A 236 11.22 24.89 -0.10
N ALA A 237 10.44 25.88 -0.54
CA ALA A 237 10.35 27.19 0.12
C ALA A 237 9.76 27.07 1.54
N ALA A 238 8.68 26.30 1.71
CA ALA A 238 8.10 26.03 3.02
C ALA A 238 9.10 25.32 3.94
N ALA A 239 9.77 24.28 3.45
CA ALA A 239 10.76 23.52 4.22
C ALA A 239 11.92 24.39 4.69
N THR A 240 12.55 25.15 3.79
CA THR A 240 13.70 26.02 4.11
C THR A 240 13.32 27.18 5.02
N ALA A 241 12.11 27.73 4.90
CA ALA A 241 11.58 28.73 5.82
C ALA A 241 11.39 28.15 7.23
N LEU A 242 10.75 26.98 7.33
CA LEU A 242 10.49 26.33 8.62
C LEU A 242 11.78 25.88 9.32
N MET A 243 12.81 25.45 8.59
CA MET A 243 14.13 25.12 9.16
C MET A 243 14.74 26.30 9.94
N GLN A 244 14.42 27.53 9.55
CA GLN A 244 14.97 28.75 10.12
C GLN A 244 14.06 29.40 11.18
N LEU A 245 12.74 29.26 11.03
CA LEU A 245 11.74 29.99 11.81
C LEU A 245 11.21 29.21 13.01
N GLU A 246 11.21 27.89 12.96
CA GLU A 246 10.62 27.04 14.00
C GLU A 246 11.68 26.12 14.62
N PRO A 247 11.59 25.85 15.94
CA PRO A 247 12.48 24.90 16.58
C PRO A 247 12.10 23.47 16.18
N TRP A 248 13.08 22.64 15.87
CA TRP A 248 12.87 21.24 15.49
C TRP A 248 13.99 20.33 15.96
N ASP A 249 13.65 19.08 16.25
CA ASP A 249 14.56 17.97 16.52
C ASP A 249 14.60 17.00 15.34
N PHE A 250 13.45 16.77 14.71
CA PHE A 250 13.26 15.91 13.56
C PHE A 250 12.56 16.67 12.44
N MET A 251 13.05 16.53 11.21
CA MET A 251 12.38 17.08 10.05
C MET A 251 12.30 16.06 8.92
N ALA A 252 11.14 15.95 8.29
CA ALA A 252 10.89 15.12 7.12
C ALA A 252 10.30 15.98 5.99
N VAL A 253 10.96 15.96 4.83
CA VAL A 253 10.57 16.73 3.63
C VAL A 253 10.41 15.75 2.48
N TYR A 254 9.28 15.80 1.77
CA TYR A 254 9.02 14.96 0.61
C TYR A 254 8.87 15.81 -0.64
N LEU A 255 9.59 15.41 -1.69
CA LEU A 255 9.63 16.06 -3.01
C LEU A 255 9.26 15.02 -4.08
N ASP A 256 8.10 15.19 -4.71
CA ASP A 256 7.54 14.30 -5.74
C ASP A 256 7.99 14.65 -7.17
N GLY A 257 8.83 15.69 -7.31
CA GLY A 257 9.15 16.26 -8.61
C GLY A 257 9.88 15.32 -9.57
N ILE A 258 10.80 14.45 -9.09
CA ILE A 258 11.54 13.54 -9.97
C ILE A 258 10.58 12.52 -10.60
N ASP A 259 9.66 11.96 -9.81
CA ASP A 259 8.62 11.05 -10.31
C ASP A 259 7.77 11.71 -11.40
N HIS A 260 7.29 12.93 -11.13
CA HIS A 260 6.49 13.67 -12.10
C HIS A 260 7.26 14.06 -13.38
N PHE A 261 8.56 14.42 -13.27
CA PHE A 261 9.40 14.64 -14.45
C PHE A 261 9.59 13.34 -15.24
N CYS A 262 9.77 12.22 -14.56
CA CYS A 262 9.95 10.92 -15.20
C CYS A 262 8.67 10.48 -15.91
N HIS A 263 7.51 10.47 -15.28
CA HIS A 263 6.24 10.11 -15.92
C HIS A 263 5.90 10.99 -17.12
N GLY A 264 6.17 12.30 -17.01
CA GLY A 264 5.91 13.25 -18.11
C GLY A 264 6.89 13.15 -19.27
N PHE A 265 8.17 12.87 -18.98
CA PHE A 265 9.25 13.15 -19.94
C PHE A 265 10.29 12.04 -20.08
N MET A 266 10.25 10.95 -19.31
CA MET A 266 11.24 9.87 -19.45
C MET A 266 11.26 9.24 -20.84
N LYS A 267 10.12 9.18 -21.52
CA LYS A 267 10.05 8.70 -22.91
C LYS A 267 10.93 9.49 -23.89
N TYR A 268 11.27 10.74 -23.57
CA TYR A 268 12.18 11.59 -24.35
C TYR A 268 13.62 11.52 -23.84
N HIS A 269 13.87 10.94 -22.67
CA HIS A 269 15.24 10.81 -22.13
C HIS A 269 16.09 9.89 -23.01
N PRO A 270 17.39 10.21 -23.24
CA PRO A 270 18.29 9.35 -24.03
C PRO A 270 18.43 7.93 -23.46
N PRO A 271 18.51 6.90 -24.30
CA PRO A 271 18.42 6.92 -25.75
C PRO A 271 16.98 7.11 -26.26
N ARG A 272 16.80 7.73 -27.43
CA ARG A 272 15.50 7.96 -28.05
C ARG A 272 14.77 6.63 -28.30
N GLN A 273 13.57 6.47 -27.78
CA GLN A 273 12.73 5.29 -28.03
C GLN A 273 12.12 5.29 -29.43
N GLN A 274 11.81 4.11 -29.93
CA GLN A 274 11.03 3.93 -31.15
C GLN A 274 9.64 4.56 -30.94
N GLY A 275 9.16 5.33 -31.91
CA GLY A 275 7.88 6.05 -31.81
C GLY A 275 7.96 7.48 -31.27
N VAL A 276 9.11 7.90 -30.73
CA VAL A 276 9.34 9.31 -30.36
C VAL A 276 9.87 10.07 -31.58
N SER A 277 9.20 11.18 -31.96
CA SER A 277 9.64 12.04 -33.05
C SER A 277 11.02 12.65 -32.75
N GLU A 278 11.79 12.95 -33.81
CA GLU A 278 13.09 13.62 -33.65
C GLU A 278 12.92 15.03 -33.06
N GLU A 279 11.86 15.73 -33.48
CA GLU A 279 11.53 17.07 -33.00
C GLU A 279 11.22 17.06 -31.46
N ASP A 280 10.34 16.19 -31.01
CA ASP A 280 10.03 16.06 -29.58
C ASP A 280 11.25 15.63 -28.75
N PHE A 281 12.07 14.73 -29.30
CA PHE A 281 13.30 14.32 -28.63
C PHE A 281 14.27 15.49 -28.47
N GLU A 282 14.49 16.30 -29.51
CA GLU A 282 15.34 17.50 -29.46
C GLU A 282 14.83 18.53 -28.46
N ILE A 283 13.51 18.66 -28.33
CA ILE A 283 12.89 19.64 -27.41
C ILE A 283 12.97 19.19 -25.95
N TYR A 284 12.59 17.92 -25.66
CA TYR A 284 12.29 17.49 -24.30
C TYR A 284 13.32 16.54 -23.67
N SER A 285 14.34 16.11 -24.42
CA SER A 285 15.32 15.11 -23.90
C SER A 285 16.10 15.57 -22.66
N GLY A 286 16.19 16.89 -22.41
CA GLY A 286 16.90 17.46 -21.26
C GLY A 286 16.09 17.55 -19.97
N VAL A 287 14.77 17.33 -20.01
CA VAL A 287 13.89 17.64 -18.88
C VAL A 287 14.22 16.81 -17.63
N VAL A 288 14.41 15.51 -17.78
CA VAL A 288 14.71 14.61 -16.63
C VAL A 288 16.06 14.98 -16.00
N GLU A 289 17.10 15.22 -16.81
CA GLU A 289 18.41 15.67 -16.31
C GLU A 289 18.27 16.98 -15.52
N ALA A 290 17.54 17.98 -16.07
CA ALA A 290 17.33 19.25 -15.42
C ALA A 290 16.56 19.11 -14.10
N GLY A 291 15.60 18.17 -14.02
CA GLY A 291 14.88 17.82 -12.81
C GLY A 291 15.82 17.33 -11.70
N TYR A 292 16.71 16.39 -12.00
CA TYR A 292 17.73 15.92 -11.04
C TYR A 292 18.67 17.03 -10.58
N ARG A 293 19.12 17.90 -11.51
CA ARG A 293 19.98 19.06 -11.18
C ARG A 293 19.28 20.08 -10.29
N MET A 294 17.99 20.32 -10.51
CA MET A 294 17.19 21.18 -9.65
C MET A 294 17.08 20.60 -8.23
N HIS A 295 16.85 19.30 -8.09
CA HIS A 295 16.83 18.64 -6.80
C HIS A 295 18.19 18.68 -6.09
N ASP A 296 19.31 18.58 -6.82
CA ASP A 296 20.65 18.76 -6.24
C ASP A 296 20.88 20.18 -5.69
N LEU A 297 20.40 21.21 -6.40
CA LEU A 297 20.47 22.60 -5.90
C LEU A 297 19.62 22.79 -4.63
N MET A 298 18.41 22.23 -4.61
CA MET A 298 17.55 22.25 -3.42
C MET A 298 18.17 21.49 -2.24
N LEU A 299 18.80 20.34 -2.51
CA LEU A 299 19.56 19.58 -1.51
C LEU A 299 20.67 20.43 -0.92
N GLY A 300 21.44 21.16 -1.76
CA GLY A 300 22.51 22.06 -1.33
C GLY A 300 22.02 23.09 -0.31
N ALA A 301 20.90 23.75 -0.58
CA ALA A 301 20.30 24.73 0.31
C ALA A 301 19.87 24.10 1.66
N MET A 302 19.22 22.95 1.61
CA MET A 302 18.81 22.24 2.84
C MET A 302 19.99 21.75 3.67
N LEU A 303 21.09 21.29 3.04
CA LEU A 303 22.30 20.88 3.73
C LEU A 303 22.99 22.03 4.47
N GLU A 304 23.05 23.22 3.85
CA GLU A 304 23.62 24.43 4.49
C GLU A 304 22.77 24.88 5.69
N LEU A 305 21.44 24.86 5.57
CA LEU A 305 20.53 25.22 6.67
C LEU A 305 20.54 24.19 7.81
N ALA A 306 20.66 22.91 7.50
CA ALA A 306 20.75 21.84 8.49
C ALA A 306 22.02 21.93 9.34
N GLY A 307 23.12 22.39 8.74
CA GLY A 307 24.41 22.49 9.39
C GLY A 307 25.09 21.15 9.66
N LYS A 308 26.30 21.21 10.21
CA LYS A 308 27.18 20.04 10.41
C LYS A 308 26.74 19.11 11.57
N ASP A 309 25.93 19.60 12.50
CA ASP A 309 25.51 18.88 13.70
C ASP A 309 24.20 18.11 13.51
N THR A 310 23.63 18.12 12.29
CA THR A 310 22.44 17.39 11.88
C THR A 310 22.80 16.12 11.13
N THR A 311 22.20 14.99 11.49
CA THR A 311 22.23 13.79 10.68
C THR A 311 21.23 13.93 9.54
N VAL A 312 21.68 13.81 8.31
CA VAL A 312 20.83 13.95 7.11
C VAL A 312 20.72 12.60 6.41
N ILE A 313 19.48 12.21 6.10
CA ILE A 313 19.16 11.02 5.31
C ILE A 313 18.39 11.46 4.08
N LEU A 314 18.89 11.10 2.90
CA LEU A 314 18.23 11.25 1.63
C LEU A 314 17.87 9.86 1.13
N LEU A 315 16.61 9.66 0.72
CA LEU A 315 16.17 8.37 0.18
C LEU A 315 15.09 8.54 -0.89
N SER A 316 14.92 7.49 -1.68
CA SER A 316 13.78 7.31 -2.58
C SER A 316 13.03 6.03 -2.24
N ASP A 317 11.74 6.02 -2.50
CA ASP A 317 10.87 4.86 -2.31
C ASP A 317 10.99 3.82 -3.42
N HIS A 318 11.30 4.22 -4.65
CA HIS A 318 11.58 3.37 -5.81
C HIS A 318 12.51 4.10 -6.80
N GLY A 319 12.93 3.42 -7.84
CA GLY A 319 13.61 4.00 -8.98
C GLY A 319 12.69 4.14 -10.19
N PHE A 320 13.27 4.55 -11.33
CA PHE A 320 12.57 4.68 -12.60
C PHE A 320 13.46 4.16 -13.73
N HIS A 321 12.88 3.51 -14.75
CA HIS A 321 13.64 2.95 -15.87
C HIS A 321 14.14 4.03 -16.84
N PRO A 322 15.43 4.41 -16.84
CA PRO A 322 15.97 5.37 -17.79
C PRO A 322 16.63 4.72 -19.01
N ASP A 323 16.72 3.40 -19.06
CA ASP A 323 17.56 2.61 -19.97
C ASP A 323 16.74 1.73 -20.95
N HIS A 324 17.37 0.69 -21.47
CA HIS A 324 16.76 -0.25 -22.42
C HIS A 324 15.62 -1.11 -21.84
N LEU A 325 15.46 -1.15 -20.50
CA LEU A 325 14.36 -1.82 -19.82
C LEU A 325 13.12 -0.90 -19.66
N ARG A 326 13.19 0.33 -20.15
CA ARG A 326 12.05 1.26 -20.16
C ARG A 326 10.90 0.67 -20.99
N PRO A 327 9.69 0.53 -20.43
CA PRO A 327 8.55 -0.05 -21.12
C PRO A 327 8.18 0.78 -22.37
N GLU A 328 7.88 0.11 -23.47
CA GLU A 328 7.39 0.76 -24.69
C GLU A 328 5.90 1.11 -24.59
N HIS A 329 5.16 0.35 -23.81
CA HIS A 329 3.71 0.50 -23.64
C HIS A 329 3.32 0.47 -22.16
N ILE A 330 2.47 1.43 -21.78
CA ILE A 330 1.88 1.47 -20.43
C ILE A 330 0.55 0.72 -20.48
N PRO A 331 0.31 -0.28 -19.58
CA PRO A 331 -0.96 -0.99 -19.51
C PRO A 331 -2.14 -0.06 -19.25
N VAL A 332 -3.28 -0.35 -19.89
CA VAL A 332 -4.52 0.41 -19.71
C VAL A 332 -5.28 -0.19 -18.54
N GLU A 333 -4.77 0.04 -17.33
CA GLU A 333 -5.34 -0.44 -16.07
C GLU A 333 -5.02 0.57 -14.94
N PRO A 334 -5.74 0.54 -13.82
CA PRO A 334 -5.39 1.38 -12.67
C PRO A 334 -3.94 1.15 -12.23
N ALA A 335 -3.25 2.25 -11.92
CA ALA A 335 -1.82 2.26 -11.62
C ALA A 335 -0.90 1.66 -12.72
N GLY A 336 -1.37 1.55 -13.97
CA GLY A 336 -0.58 1.11 -15.11
C GLY A 336 0.79 1.81 -15.24
N PRO A 337 0.91 3.15 -15.00
CA PRO A 337 2.19 3.83 -15.02
C PRO A 337 3.25 3.28 -14.06
N ALA A 338 2.86 2.55 -13.00
CA ALA A 338 3.82 1.94 -12.08
C ALA A 338 4.75 0.89 -12.73
N ILE A 339 4.46 0.43 -13.96
CA ILE A 339 5.36 -0.44 -14.73
C ILE A 339 6.68 0.26 -15.10
N GLU A 340 6.71 1.59 -15.13
CA GLU A 340 7.91 2.39 -15.38
C GLU A 340 8.85 2.44 -14.18
N HIS A 341 8.36 2.07 -12.98
CA HIS A 341 9.11 2.09 -11.74
C HIS A 341 10.09 0.93 -11.65
N ARG A 342 11.23 1.19 -11.00
CA ARG A 342 12.25 0.18 -10.69
C ARG A 342 12.24 -0.19 -9.20
N THR A 343 12.69 -1.40 -8.92
CA THR A 343 12.77 -1.95 -7.56
C THR A 343 13.71 -1.16 -6.64
N TYR A 344 14.71 -0.47 -7.17
CA TYR A 344 15.73 0.20 -6.35
C TYR A 344 15.71 1.70 -6.55
N GLY A 345 15.36 2.42 -5.48
CA GLY A 345 15.64 3.82 -5.30
C GLY A 345 17.02 4.05 -4.67
N ILE A 346 17.26 5.27 -4.22
CA ILE A 346 18.53 5.67 -3.58
C ILE A 346 18.42 5.72 -2.07
N PHE A 347 19.55 5.51 -1.39
CA PHE A 347 19.74 5.81 0.03
C PHE A 347 21.09 6.50 0.22
N VAL A 348 21.12 7.66 0.89
CA VAL A 348 22.34 8.35 1.29
C VAL A 348 22.17 8.87 2.72
N ALA A 349 23.17 8.71 3.58
CA ALA A 349 23.13 9.25 4.93
C ALA A 349 24.46 9.83 5.33
N LYS A 350 24.47 11.00 6.00
CA LYS A 350 25.67 11.64 6.54
C LYS A 350 25.38 12.35 7.86
N GLY A 351 26.43 12.70 8.58
CA GLY A 351 26.36 13.55 9.78
C GLY A 351 26.83 12.84 11.04
N PRO A 352 26.54 13.38 12.22
CA PRO A 352 27.03 12.84 13.47
C PRO A 352 26.62 11.39 13.70
N GLY A 353 27.61 10.52 13.97
CA GLY A 353 27.42 9.09 14.23
C GLY A 353 27.22 8.21 12.98
N ILE A 354 27.22 8.80 11.78
CA ILE A 354 27.25 8.07 10.51
C ILE A 354 28.71 7.89 10.07
N ARG A 355 29.08 6.66 9.66
CA ARG A 355 30.45 6.39 9.15
C ARG A 355 30.69 7.16 7.85
N LYS A 356 31.95 7.49 7.60
CA LYS A 356 32.32 8.23 6.40
C LYS A 356 32.80 7.28 5.30
N GLY A 357 32.25 7.50 4.12
CA GLY A 357 32.59 6.76 2.91
C GLY A 357 32.11 5.32 2.93
N GLY A 358 31.76 4.82 1.77
CA GLY A 358 31.43 3.44 1.49
C GLY A 358 29.99 3.18 1.15
N GLU A 359 29.83 2.07 0.47
CA GLU A 359 28.49 1.57 0.11
C GLU A 359 27.85 0.80 1.27
N ILE A 360 26.52 0.81 1.29
CA ILE A 360 25.70 -0.05 2.13
C ILE A 360 24.84 -0.94 1.24
N ALA A 361 24.52 -2.11 1.74
CA ALA A 361 23.68 -3.06 1.04
C ALA A 361 22.48 -3.49 1.90
N GLY A 362 21.42 -3.98 1.26
CA GLY A 362 20.27 -4.55 1.90
C GLY A 362 19.38 -3.55 2.66
N ALA A 363 19.44 -2.27 2.30
CA ALA A 363 18.47 -1.28 2.77
C ALA A 363 17.14 -1.42 2.01
N SER A 364 16.04 -1.18 2.70
CA SER A 364 14.70 -1.16 2.12
C SER A 364 13.86 -0.02 2.70
N VAL A 365 12.78 0.29 2.02
CA VAL A 365 11.80 1.32 2.44
C VAL A 365 11.24 1.07 3.85
N LEU A 366 11.27 -0.15 4.34
CA LEU A 366 10.82 -0.52 5.69
C LEU A 366 11.82 -0.14 6.78
N ASP A 367 13.09 0.08 6.42
CA ASP A 367 14.19 0.18 7.38
C ASP A 367 14.40 1.59 7.95
N LEU A 368 13.78 2.64 7.33
CA LEU A 368 13.99 4.02 7.75
C LEU A 368 13.47 4.29 9.17
N CYS A 369 12.21 3.95 9.45
CA CYS A 369 11.61 4.20 10.75
C CYS A 369 12.42 3.54 11.89
N PRO A 370 12.74 2.23 11.86
CA PRO A 370 13.57 1.59 12.89
C PRO A 370 14.99 2.17 12.97
N THR A 371 15.56 2.66 11.86
CA THR A 371 16.87 3.33 11.84
C THR A 371 16.82 4.67 12.55
N ILE A 372 15.79 5.49 12.31
CA ILE A 372 15.60 6.77 13.00
C ILE A 372 15.41 6.54 14.51
N LEU A 373 14.61 5.55 14.91
CA LEU A 373 14.46 5.22 16.33
C LEU A 373 15.80 4.86 16.97
N SER A 374 16.63 4.09 16.27
CA SER A 374 17.98 3.73 16.74
C SER A 374 18.91 4.94 16.80
N LEU A 375 18.80 5.92 15.88
CA LEU A 375 19.54 7.20 15.93
C LEU A 375 19.21 7.98 17.21
N TYR A 376 17.97 7.96 17.65
CA TYR A 376 17.54 8.60 18.90
C TYR A 376 17.78 7.77 20.15
N GLY A 377 18.26 6.52 20.03
CA GLY A 377 18.43 5.59 21.14
C GLY A 377 17.12 5.03 21.67
N LEU A 378 16.06 5.07 20.86
CA LEU A 378 14.75 4.52 21.16
C LEU A 378 14.64 3.06 20.73
N PRO A 379 13.85 2.23 21.45
CA PRO A 379 13.67 0.83 21.08
C PRO A 379 12.88 0.69 19.78
N VAL A 380 13.15 -0.37 19.03
CA VAL A 380 12.44 -0.74 17.81
C VAL A 380 11.25 -1.64 18.13
N GLY A 381 10.09 -1.39 17.52
CA GLY A 381 8.92 -2.25 17.66
C GLY A 381 9.13 -3.59 16.97
N ARG A 382 8.87 -4.73 17.65
CA ARG A 382 8.96 -6.06 17.03
C ARG A 382 7.88 -6.31 15.98
N ASP A 383 6.83 -5.51 16.00
CA ASP A 383 5.75 -5.50 15.01
C ASP A 383 6.11 -4.72 13.72
N MET A 384 7.27 -4.03 13.69
CA MET A 384 7.83 -3.46 12.47
C MET A 384 8.37 -4.57 11.57
N ASP A 385 8.20 -4.41 10.26
CA ASP A 385 8.70 -5.36 9.25
C ASP A 385 10.14 -5.03 8.84
N GLY A 386 10.54 -3.76 9.03
CA GLY A 386 11.89 -3.28 8.77
C GLY A 386 12.86 -3.54 9.94
N LYS A 387 14.14 -3.38 9.64
CA LYS A 387 15.26 -3.49 10.58
C LYS A 387 16.04 -2.19 10.64
N PRO A 388 16.72 -1.84 11.76
CA PRO A 388 17.63 -0.72 11.77
C PRO A 388 18.86 -1.02 10.88
N LEU A 389 19.28 -0.05 10.10
CA LEU A 389 20.48 -0.12 9.25
C LEU A 389 21.73 0.12 10.12
N VAL A 390 22.09 -0.86 10.93
CA VAL A 390 23.21 -0.75 11.88
C VAL A 390 24.56 -0.52 11.20
N THR A 391 24.71 -0.90 9.93
CA THR A 391 25.92 -0.74 9.13
C THR A 391 26.23 0.70 8.72
N ILE A 392 25.27 1.63 8.85
CA ILE A 392 25.50 3.04 8.56
C ILE A 392 26.24 3.77 9.69
N PHE A 393 26.22 3.22 10.90
CA PHE A 393 26.78 3.89 12.07
C PHE A 393 28.29 3.73 12.16
N GLU A 394 28.98 4.77 12.60
CA GLU A 394 30.41 4.70 12.94
C GLU A 394 30.64 3.71 14.09
N ASN A 395 29.77 3.73 15.09
CA ASN A 395 29.72 2.79 16.20
C ASN A 395 28.30 2.20 16.23
N PRO A 396 28.09 0.97 15.73
CA PRO A 396 26.78 0.34 15.72
C PRO A 396 26.15 0.32 17.12
N PRO A 397 24.91 0.86 17.30
CA PRO A 397 24.25 0.87 18.58
C PRO A 397 23.77 -0.54 18.96
N GLU A 398 23.69 -0.81 20.27
CA GLU A 398 22.92 -1.94 20.76
C GLU A 398 21.42 -1.64 20.57
N VAL A 399 20.75 -2.42 19.72
CA VAL A 399 19.34 -2.22 19.40
C VAL A 399 18.44 -2.81 20.48
N ALA A 400 17.78 -1.95 21.24
CA ALA A 400 16.71 -2.35 22.15
C ALA A 400 15.40 -2.59 21.37
N SER A 401 14.50 -3.41 21.92
CA SER A 401 13.19 -3.67 21.29
C SER A 401 12.06 -3.62 22.31
N ILE A 402 10.88 -3.24 21.82
CA ILE A 402 9.59 -3.35 22.53
C ILE A 402 8.62 -4.15 21.64
N GLU A 403 7.51 -4.59 22.21
CA GLU A 403 6.52 -5.34 21.43
C GLU A 403 5.90 -4.47 20.33
N SER A 404 5.38 -3.30 20.70
CA SER A 404 4.81 -2.34 19.74
C SER A 404 4.75 -0.93 20.32
N TRP A 405 5.03 0.08 19.49
CA TRP A 405 4.80 1.48 19.83
C TRP A 405 3.32 1.85 19.95
N GLU A 406 2.41 1.06 19.37
CA GLU A 406 0.98 1.28 19.45
C GLU A 406 0.46 1.10 20.90
N SER A 407 1.09 0.22 21.67
CA SER A 407 0.76 -0.02 23.07
C SER A 407 1.34 1.01 24.05
N VAL A 408 2.30 1.83 23.60
CA VAL A 408 2.94 2.85 24.47
C VAL A 408 1.99 4.03 24.67
N PRO A 409 1.63 4.38 25.91
CA PRO A 409 0.73 5.48 26.19
C PRO A 409 1.39 6.84 25.93
N GLY A 410 0.60 7.88 25.62
CA GLY A 410 1.08 9.26 25.44
C GLY A 410 0.36 9.98 24.28
N GLN A 411 0.67 11.27 24.13
CA GLN A 411 0.12 12.09 23.05
C GLN A 411 1.03 12.01 21.82
N SER A 412 0.61 11.21 20.84
CA SER A 412 1.38 11.01 19.61
C SER A 412 1.12 12.08 18.54
N GLY A 413 0.05 12.88 18.68
CA GLY A 413 -0.40 13.82 17.64
C GLY A 413 -1.15 13.15 16.48
N MET A 414 -1.28 11.84 16.45
CA MET A 414 -2.05 11.13 15.43
C MET A 414 -3.53 11.48 15.50
N HIS A 415 -4.20 11.64 14.36
CA HIS A 415 -5.63 11.87 14.32
C HIS A 415 -6.43 10.71 14.93
N ARG A 416 -7.57 11.05 15.51
CA ARG A 416 -8.54 10.04 15.93
C ARG A 416 -9.28 9.50 14.70
N PRO A 417 -9.71 8.24 14.70
CA PRO A 417 -10.42 7.63 13.58
C PRO A 417 -11.72 8.34 13.17
N GLU A 418 -12.27 9.16 14.04
CA GLU A 418 -13.52 9.91 13.82
C GLU A 418 -13.32 11.28 13.15
N ALA A 419 -12.11 11.63 12.76
CA ALA A 419 -11.85 12.89 12.05
C ALA A 419 -12.55 12.88 10.68
N ILE A 420 -13.51 13.79 10.48
CA ILE A 420 -14.30 13.91 9.25
C ILE A 420 -13.67 15.01 8.39
N LEU A 421 -13.47 14.73 7.11
CA LEU A 421 -12.99 15.69 6.11
C LEU A 421 -14.14 16.18 5.23
N ASP A 422 -14.07 17.46 4.82
CA ASP A 422 -15.08 18.07 3.93
C ASP A 422 -14.94 17.52 2.49
N SER A 423 -16.05 17.19 1.85
CA SER A 423 -16.11 16.49 0.55
C SER A 423 -15.81 17.37 -0.67
N VAL A 424 -15.89 18.69 -0.55
CA VAL A 424 -15.79 19.60 -1.72
C VAL A 424 -14.37 19.73 -2.25
N GLN A 425 -13.36 19.52 -1.40
CA GLN A 425 -11.95 19.71 -1.77
C GLN A 425 -11.28 18.46 -2.36
N SER A 426 -11.98 17.34 -2.32
CA SER A 426 -11.49 16.04 -2.84
C SER A 426 -11.46 15.99 -4.37
N ALA A 427 -12.30 16.75 -5.08
CA ALA A 427 -12.48 16.63 -6.53
C ALA A 427 -11.25 17.03 -7.34
N GLU A 428 -10.52 18.05 -6.92
CA GLU A 428 -9.31 18.53 -7.62
C GLU A 428 -8.12 17.59 -7.42
N ALA A 429 -7.94 17.07 -6.20
CA ALA A 429 -6.93 16.06 -5.91
C ALA A 429 -7.22 14.74 -6.64
N MET A 430 -8.48 14.33 -6.76
CA MET A 430 -8.90 13.18 -7.58
C MET A 430 -8.56 13.40 -9.06
N LYS A 431 -8.83 14.59 -9.61
CA LYS A 431 -8.51 14.92 -11.00
C LYS A 431 -7.02 14.79 -11.29
N GLN A 432 -6.15 15.23 -10.38
CA GLN A 432 -4.70 15.08 -10.53
C GLN A 432 -4.28 13.60 -10.59
N LEU A 433 -4.86 12.73 -9.75
CA LEU A 433 -4.58 11.29 -9.77
C LEU A 433 -5.02 10.63 -11.09
N VAL A 434 -6.13 11.10 -11.67
CA VAL A 434 -6.60 10.67 -13.02
C VAL A 434 -5.65 11.18 -14.11
N GLU A 435 -5.20 12.44 -14.04
CA GLU A 435 -4.29 13.04 -15.03
C GLU A 435 -2.93 12.32 -15.07
N LEU A 436 -2.45 11.84 -13.92
CA LEU A 436 -1.22 11.06 -13.80
C LEU A 436 -1.43 9.56 -14.14
N GLY A 437 -2.67 9.11 -14.33
CA GLY A 437 -3.00 7.71 -14.65
C GLY A 437 -2.95 6.75 -13.47
N TYR A 438 -2.84 7.24 -12.24
CA TYR A 438 -2.84 6.40 -11.04
C TYR A 438 -4.21 5.80 -10.70
N ILE A 439 -5.28 6.49 -11.10
CA ILE A 439 -6.66 5.99 -10.98
C ILE A 439 -7.40 6.19 -12.29
N GLU A 440 -8.39 5.35 -12.57
CA GLU A 440 -9.35 5.56 -13.66
C GLU A 440 -10.26 6.76 -13.34
N GLU A 441 -10.79 7.39 -14.39
CA GLU A 441 -11.82 8.44 -14.19
C GLU A 441 -13.01 7.81 -13.47
N PRO A 442 -13.42 8.38 -12.32
CA PRO A 442 -14.49 7.78 -11.53
C PRO A 442 -15.79 7.67 -12.31
N ASN A 443 -16.48 6.55 -12.17
CA ASN A 443 -17.77 6.33 -12.80
C ASN A 443 -18.79 7.37 -12.32
N GLU A 444 -19.64 7.85 -13.22
CA GLU A 444 -20.73 8.79 -12.87
C GLU A 444 -21.71 8.19 -11.84
N ASP A 445 -21.91 6.85 -11.87
CA ASP A 445 -22.61 6.12 -10.82
C ASP A 445 -21.67 5.94 -9.62
N THR A 446 -21.93 6.69 -8.57
CA THR A 446 -21.11 6.66 -7.35
C THR A 446 -21.05 5.28 -6.68
N GLY A 447 -22.07 4.45 -6.85
CA GLY A 447 -22.08 3.09 -6.32
C GLY A 447 -21.12 2.18 -7.07
N VAL A 448 -20.99 2.37 -8.38
CA VAL A 448 -19.99 1.67 -9.23
C VAL A 448 -18.60 2.17 -8.89
N ALA A 449 -18.38 3.48 -8.83
CA ALA A 449 -17.10 4.08 -8.46
C ALA A 449 -16.56 3.56 -7.10
N VAL A 450 -17.43 3.46 -6.09
CA VAL A 450 -17.07 2.89 -4.79
C VAL A 450 -16.65 1.42 -4.91
N LYS A 451 -17.38 0.60 -5.69
CA LYS A 451 -17.04 -0.81 -5.90
C LYS A 451 -15.69 -0.98 -6.60
N GLU A 452 -15.43 -0.18 -7.64
CA GLU A 452 -14.16 -0.19 -8.38
C GLU A 452 -13.00 0.22 -7.46
N THR A 453 -13.17 1.27 -6.67
CA THR A 453 -12.16 1.69 -5.69
C THR A 453 -11.89 0.60 -4.65
N VAL A 454 -12.91 -0.03 -4.07
CA VAL A 454 -12.74 -1.14 -3.11
C VAL A 454 -12.04 -2.33 -3.75
N ARG A 455 -12.36 -2.65 -5.01
CA ARG A 455 -11.68 -3.67 -5.81
C ARG A 455 -10.18 -3.43 -5.87
N GLU A 456 -9.76 -2.21 -6.25
CA GLU A 456 -8.34 -1.85 -6.34
C GLU A 456 -7.64 -1.89 -4.98
N LEU A 457 -8.26 -1.36 -3.93
CA LEU A 457 -7.71 -1.43 -2.58
C LEU A 457 -7.48 -2.88 -2.12
N ARG A 458 -8.40 -3.79 -2.45
CA ARG A 458 -8.26 -5.22 -2.14
C ARG A 458 -7.18 -5.88 -2.98
N TYR A 459 -7.09 -5.53 -4.26
CA TYR A 459 -6.04 -6.03 -5.14
C TYR A 459 -4.65 -5.62 -4.65
N ASN A 460 -4.45 -4.34 -4.33
CA ASN A 460 -3.20 -3.83 -3.79
C ASN A 460 -2.84 -4.48 -2.43
N LEU A 461 -3.85 -4.73 -1.59
CA LEU A 461 -3.67 -5.47 -0.35
C LEU A 461 -3.19 -6.90 -0.62
N ALA A 462 -3.77 -7.60 -1.61
CA ALA A 462 -3.33 -8.94 -1.99
C ALA A 462 -1.87 -8.93 -2.48
N GLN A 463 -1.49 -7.96 -3.32
CA GLN A 463 -0.10 -7.80 -3.77
C GLN A 463 0.86 -7.57 -2.60
N SER A 464 0.47 -6.77 -1.60
CA SER A 464 1.28 -6.58 -0.39
C SER A 464 1.46 -7.86 0.42
N TYR A 465 0.45 -8.75 0.46
CA TYR A 465 0.59 -10.07 1.05
C TYR A 465 1.50 -10.97 0.21
N MET A 466 1.42 -10.92 -1.13
CA MET A 466 2.31 -11.66 -2.03
C MET A 466 3.77 -11.28 -1.80
N ASP A 467 4.07 -9.99 -1.72
CA ASP A 467 5.41 -9.47 -1.46
C ASP A 467 5.96 -9.90 -0.08
N ALA A 468 5.09 -10.05 0.89
CA ALA A 468 5.45 -10.58 2.21
C ALA A 468 5.58 -12.12 2.26
N GLY A 469 5.41 -12.84 1.13
CA GLY A 469 5.38 -14.30 1.08
C GLY A 469 4.13 -14.94 1.70
N ARG A 470 3.11 -14.14 2.02
CA ARG A 470 1.83 -14.59 2.60
C ARG A 470 0.85 -14.96 1.49
N LEU A 471 1.24 -15.97 0.69
CA LEU A 471 0.54 -16.34 -0.54
C LEU A 471 -0.88 -16.88 -0.30
N ALA A 472 -1.13 -17.52 0.83
CA ALA A 472 -2.44 -18.06 1.15
C ALA A 472 -3.48 -16.94 1.36
N GLU A 473 -3.12 -15.91 2.13
CA GLU A 473 -3.98 -14.75 2.37
C GLU A 473 -4.20 -13.92 1.10
N ALA A 474 -3.16 -13.82 0.26
CA ALA A 474 -3.28 -13.17 -1.04
C ALA A 474 -4.25 -13.93 -1.96
N ALA A 475 -4.12 -15.26 -2.05
CA ALA A 475 -4.96 -16.11 -2.88
C ALA A 475 -6.45 -16.00 -2.49
N GLU A 476 -6.77 -15.97 -1.19
CA GLU A 476 -8.15 -15.81 -0.69
C GLU A 476 -8.78 -14.50 -1.21
N ILE A 477 -8.04 -13.39 -1.12
CA ILE A 477 -8.52 -12.09 -1.61
C ILE A 477 -8.68 -12.08 -3.13
N LEU A 478 -7.68 -12.60 -3.86
CA LEU A 478 -7.69 -12.64 -5.32
C LEU A 478 -8.81 -13.52 -5.86
N GLU A 479 -9.08 -14.66 -5.25
CA GLU A 479 -10.20 -15.53 -5.63
C GLU A 479 -11.55 -14.80 -5.47
N GLU A 480 -11.75 -14.09 -4.35
CA GLU A 480 -12.98 -13.33 -4.11
C GLU A 480 -13.17 -12.22 -5.16
N ILE A 481 -12.17 -11.34 -5.37
CA ILE A 481 -12.31 -10.23 -6.32
C ILE A 481 -12.42 -10.71 -7.77
N TRP A 482 -11.73 -11.82 -8.14
CA TRP A 482 -11.84 -12.37 -9.47
C TRP A 482 -13.19 -13.05 -9.75
N ASN A 483 -13.87 -13.57 -8.75
CA ASN A 483 -15.24 -14.07 -8.88
C ASN A 483 -16.23 -12.93 -9.15
N ASP A 484 -16.02 -11.77 -8.54
CA ASP A 484 -16.88 -10.60 -8.70
C ASP A 484 -16.58 -9.80 -10.00
N PHE A 485 -15.32 -9.86 -10.48
CA PHE A 485 -14.80 -9.13 -11.66
C PHE A 485 -14.04 -10.09 -12.59
N ALA A 486 -14.77 -10.98 -13.22
CA ALA A 486 -14.22 -12.09 -14.01
C ALA A 486 -13.47 -11.63 -15.28
N ASP A 487 -13.75 -10.45 -15.80
CA ASP A 487 -13.13 -9.81 -16.96
C ASP A 487 -11.78 -9.13 -16.62
N GLU A 488 -11.47 -8.91 -15.34
CA GLU A 488 -10.17 -8.39 -14.88
C GLU A 488 -9.15 -9.55 -14.76
N HIS A 489 -8.51 -9.87 -15.88
CA HIS A 489 -7.61 -11.06 -15.99
C HIS A 489 -6.42 -11.01 -15.04
N ARG A 490 -5.93 -9.80 -14.67
CA ARG A 490 -4.80 -9.60 -13.74
C ARG A 490 -5.04 -10.25 -12.38
N PHE A 491 -6.30 -10.32 -11.89
CA PHE A 491 -6.61 -10.99 -10.62
C PHE A 491 -6.42 -12.49 -10.73
N GLY A 492 -6.88 -13.09 -11.83
CA GLY A 492 -6.68 -14.50 -12.13
C GLY A 492 -5.19 -14.86 -12.29
N LEU A 493 -4.43 -14.02 -12.98
CA LEU A 493 -2.99 -14.22 -13.19
C LEU A 493 -2.21 -14.18 -11.86
N ASN A 494 -2.50 -13.21 -10.98
CA ASN A 494 -1.87 -13.15 -9.66
C ASN A 494 -2.31 -14.32 -8.75
N LEU A 495 -3.58 -14.75 -8.83
CA LEU A 495 -4.03 -15.97 -8.13
C LEU A 495 -3.25 -17.20 -8.58
N LEU A 496 -3.04 -17.36 -9.89
CA LEU A 496 -2.23 -18.45 -10.44
C LEU A 496 -0.79 -18.41 -9.92
N GLY A 497 -0.19 -17.22 -9.83
CA GLY A 497 1.12 -17.04 -9.20
C GLY A 497 1.14 -17.48 -7.72
N CYS A 498 0.11 -17.14 -6.95
CA CYS A 498 -0.03 -17.60 -5.56
C CYS A 498 -0.18 -19.12 -5.47
N LEU A 499 -1.03 -19.73 -6.30
CA LEU A 499 -1.28 -21.17 -6.32
C LEU A 499 0.00 -21.94 -6.69
N ALA A 500 0.76 -21.45 -7.67
CA ALA A 500 2.05 -22.02 -8.05
C ALA A 500 3.07 -21.95 -6.89
N GLY A 501 3.15 -20.79 -6.21
CA GLY A 501 4.03 -20.61 -5.05
C GLY A 501 3.67 -21.49 -3.85
N LEU A 502 2.38 -21.82 -3.70
CA LEU A 502 1.86 -22.74 -2.69
C LEU A 502 1.97 -24.22 -3.11
N GLY A 503 2.37 -24.52 -4.35
CA GLY A 503 2.41 -25.87 -4.89
C GLY A 503 1.03 -26.50 -5.14
N ARG A 504 -0.03 -25.70 -5.19
CA ARG A 504 -1.43 -26.12 -5.40
C ARG A 504 -1.72 -26.32 -6.91
N TRP A 505 -1.07 -27.29 -7.51
CA TRP A 505 -1.06 -27.47 -8.97
C TRP A 505 -2.39 -27.93 -9.56
N GLU A 506 -3.25 -28.64 -8.81
CA GLU A 506 -4.61 -28.99 -9.24
C GLU A 506 -5.49 -27.74 -9.33
N ASP A 507 -5.44 -26.89 -8.30
CA ASP A 507 -6.16 -25.62 -8.29
C ASP A 507 -5.64 -24.66 -9.37
N HIS A 508 -4.31 -24.63 -9.58
CA HIS A 508 -3.69 -23.87 -10.66
C HIS A 508 -4.24 -24.29 -12.03
N ALA A 509 -4.33 -25.60 -12.33
CA ALA A 509 -4.90 -26.09 -13.58
C ALA A 509 -6.38 -25.69 -13.74
N ALA A 510 -7.17 -25.80 -12.69
CA ALA A 510 -8.58 -25.39 -12.69
C ALA A 510 -8.74 -23.88 -12.91
N ALA A 511 -7.91 -23.07 -12.25
CA ALA A 511 -7.91 -21.62 -12.42
C ALA A 511 -7.45 -21.18 -13.83
N THR A 512 -6.47 -21.89 -14.42
CA THR A 512 -6.04 -21.66 -15.82
C THR A 512 -7.18 -21.92 -16.80
N ALA A 513 -7.92 -23.01 -16.60
CA ALA A 513 -9.09 -23.31 -17.44
C ALA A 513 -10.21 -22.27 -17.28
N LYS A 514 -10.44 -21.78 -16.07
CA LYS A 514 -11.39 -20.68 -15.79
C LYS A 514 -10.95 -19.39 -16.47
N LEU A 515 -9.65 -19.06 -16.41
CA LEU A 515 -9.09 -17.87 -17.07
C LEU A 515 -9.34 -17.93 -18.58
N ALA A 516 -9.12 -19.10 -19.22
CA ALA A 516 -9.38 -19.26 -20.65
C ALA A 516 -10.85 -18.99 -21.00
N GLN A 517 -11.79 -19.46 -20.20
CA GLN A 517 -13.22 -19.20 -20.38
C GLN A 517 -13.55 -17.71 -20.22
N ASN A 518 -13.01 -17.06 -19.20
CA ASN A 518 -13.23 -15.63 -18.95
C ASN A 518 -12.65 -14.76 -20.06
N VAL A 519 -11.48 -15.12 -20.61
CA VAL A 519 -10.86 -14.40 -21.75
C VAL A 519 -11.76 -14.46 -22.99
N VAL A 520 -12.33 -15.63 -23.30
CA VAL A 520 -13.26 -15.77 -24.43
C VAL A 520 -14.49 -14.89 -24.23
N ALA A 521 -15.13 -14.96 -23.06
CA ALA A 521 -16.31 -14.17 -22.75
C ALA A 521 -16.04 -12.65 -22.77
N ALA A 522 -14.91 -12.21 -22.20
CA ALA A 522 -14.51 -10.81 -22.20
C ALA A 522 -14.25 -10.28 -23.62
N ARG A 523 -13.65 -11.09 -24.50
CA ARG A 523 -13.42 -10.77 -25.90
C ARG A 523 -14.72 -10.58 -26.69
N GLU A 524 -15.68 -11.50 -26.52
CA GLU A 524 -16.97 -11.41 -27.18
C GLU A 524 -17.69 -10.11 -26.78
N LYS A 525 -17.71 -9.81 -25.49
CA LYS A 525 -18.30 -8.58 -24.96
C LYS A 525 -17.59 -7.32 -25.46
N ALA A 526 -16.24 -7.33 -25.47
CA ALA A 526 -15.45 -6.20 -25.94
C ALA A 526 -15.69 -5.91 -27.43
N LEU A 527 -15.82 -6.93 -28.27
CA LEU A 527 -16.18 -6.79 -29.69
C LEU A 527 -17.55 -6.14 -29.88
N GLU A 528 -18.56 -6.57 -29.13
CA GLU A 528 -19.92 -6.01 -29.18
C GLU A 528 -19.92 -4.54 -28.73
N GLU A 529 -19.22 -4.21 -27.64
CA GLU A 529 -19.11 -2.83 -27.15
C GLU A 529 -18.34 -1.93 -28.13
N LEU A 530 -17.25 -2.39 -28.74
CA LEU A 530 -16.48 -1.61 -29.74
C LEU A 530 -17.32 -1.29 -30.96
N GLU A 531 -18.14 -2.25 -31.48
CA GLU A 531 -19.07 -1.96 -32.57
C GLU A 531 -20.13 -0.91 -32.19
N THR A 532 -20.59 -0.92 -30.94
CA THR A 532 -21.54 0.08 -30.41
C THR A 532 -20.91 1.47 -30.32
N LEU A 533 -19.60 1.56 -29.97
CA LEU A 533 -18.86 2.82 -29.86
C LEU A 533 -18.37 3.37 -31.19
N ARG A 534 -18.32 2.56 -32.25
CA ARG A 534 -17.79 2.95 -33.57
C ARG A 534 -18.39 4.24 -34.16
N PRO A 535 -19.73 4.47 -34.12
CA PRO A 535 -20.30 5.70 -34.65
C PRO A 535 -19.90 6.96 -33.89
N GLU A 536 -19.63 6.80 -32.59
CA GLU A 536 -19.17 7.93 -31.76
C GLU A 536 -17.67 8.18 -31.97
N ALA A 537 -16.87 7.14 -32.04
CA ALA A 537 -15.44 7.20 -32.35
C ALA A 537 -15.18 7.91 -33.68
N GLU A 538 -15.95 7.57 -34.74
CA GLU A 538 -15.84 8.19 -36.08
C GLU A 538 -16.12 9.69 -36.06
N LYS A 539 -16.99 10.21 -35.18
CA LYS A 539 -17.22 11.66 -35.04
C LYS A 539 -16.01 12.44 -34.53
N HIS A 540 -15.08 11.74 -33.91
CA HIS A 540 -13.86 12.28 -33.31
C HIS A 540 -12.60 11.83 -34.07
N ASP A 541 -12.74 11.31 -35.29
CA ASP A 541 -11.65 10.76 -36.09
C ASP A 541 -10.84 9.61 -35.43
N LEU A 542 -11.44 8.95 -34.41
CA LEU A 542 -10.87 7.78 -33.76
C LEU A 542 -11.18 6.53 -34.59
N LYS A 543 -10.14 5.82 -34.98
CA LYS A 543 -10.27 4.59 -35.78
C LYS A 543 -10.37 3.38 -34.84
N ILE A 544 -11.50 2.69 -34.85
CA ILE A 544 -11.65 1.33 -34.29
C ILE A 544 -11.38 0.34 -35.45
N PRO A 545 -10.33 -0.51 -35.38
CA PRO A 545 -10.01 -1.47 -36.43
C PRO A 545 -11.20 -2.40 -36.71
N ARG A 546 -11.37 -2.83 -37.93
CA ARG A 546 -12.32 -3.88 -38.26
C ARG A 546 -11.68 -5.22 -37.94
N LEU A 547 -12.34 -5.98 -37.08
CA LEU A 547 -11.85 -7.25 -36.59
C LEU A 547 -12.58 -8.40 -37.32
N ARG A 548 -11.87 -9.41 -37.76
CA ARG A 548 -12.43 -10.61 -38.37
C ARG A 548 -12.17 -11.82 -37.49
N GLN A 549 -13.21 -12.56 -37.21
CA GLN A 549 -13.10 -13.84 -36.51
C GLN A 549 -12.60 -14.90 -37.52
N ARG A 550 -11.48 -15.58 -37.20
CA ARG A 550 -10.98 -16.75 -37.90
C ARG A 550 -10.91 -17.97 -37.00
N GLU A 551 -10.85 -19.16 -37.58
CA GLU A 551 -10.59 -20.39 -36.82
C GLU A 551 -9.23 -20.25 -36.08
N GLY A 552 -9.26 -20.08 -34.76
CA GLY A 552 -8.08 -19.93 -33.90
C GLY A 552 -7.84 -18.54 -33.26
N GLY A 553 -8.65 -17.51 -33.61
CA GLY A 553 -8.49 -16.18 -33.01
C GLY A 553 -9.10 -15.02 -33.79
N ILE A 554 -8.90 -13.84 -33.28
CA ILE A 554 -9.34 -12.60 -33.92
C ILE A 554 -8.12 -12.01 -34.66
N GLU A 555 -8.24 -11.84 -35.99
CA GLU A 555 -7.26 -11.09 -36.78
C GLU A 555 -7.71 -9.64 -36.92
N VAL A 556 -6.78 -8.72 -36.65
CA VAL A 556 -6.94 -7.31 -37.00
C VAL A 556 -6.75 -7.18 -38.50
N ASP A 557 -7.67 -6.49 -39.16
CA ASP A 557 -7.51 -6.21 -40.61
C ASP A 557 -6.39 -5.16 -40.76
N GLU A 558 -5.18 -5.60 -41.07
CA GLU A 558 -3.94 -4.79 -41.12
C GLU A 558 -3.97 -3.65 -42.15
N THR A 559 -5.07 -3.45 -42.87
CA THR A 559 -5.24 -2.30 -43.78
C THR A 559 -5.57 -0.99 -43.05
N ALA A 560 -5.74 -1.03 -41.71
CA ALA A 560 -5.90 0.14 -40.84
C ALA A 560 -4.60 0.41 -40.09
N GLU A 561 -3.88 1.46 -40.44
CA GLU A 561 -2.73 1.97 -39.67
C GLU A 561 -3.07 2.06 -38.19
N PRO A 562 -2.14 1.71 -37.30
CA PRO A 562 -2.36 1.83 -35.84
C PRO A 562 -2.79 3.28 -35.51
N ALA A 563 -3.71 3.43 -34.59
CA ALA A 563 -4.11 4.74 -34.08
C ALA A 563 -2.86 5.45 -33.57
N ALA A 564 -2.33 6.37 -34.35
CA ALA A 564 -1.19 7.18 -34.00
C ALA A 564 -1.49 7.87 -32.64
N ASP A 565 -0.48 7.91 -31.79
CA ASP A 565 -0.46 8.74 -30.59
C ASP A 565 -1.05 10.12 -30.96
N ALA A 566 -1.91 10.67 -30.11
CA ALA A 566 -2.64 11.91 -30.36
C ALA A 566 -1.70 13.14 -30.45
N GLY A 567 -0.80 13.13 -31.43
CA GLY A 567 0.22 14.14 -31.72
C GLY A 567 0.47 14.40 -33.19
N GLU A 568 -0.11 13.64 -34.14
CA GLU A 568 0.17 13.84 -35.58
C GLU A 568 -0.99 14.48 -36.34
N LYS A 569 -0.64 15.61 -36.97
CA LYS A 569 -1.23 16.39 -38.09
C LYS A 569 -2.71 16.18 -38.40
N ALA A 570 -3.46 17.28 -38.25
CA ALA A 570 -4.80 17.42 -38.82
C ALA A 570 -4.86 17.12 -40.32
N PRO A 571 -5.84 16.33 -40.81
CA PRO A 571 -6.02 16.06 -42.22
C PRO A 571 -6.40 17.37 -42.96
N GLU A 572 -5.71 17.65 -44.06
CA GLU A 572 -6.07 18.74 -44.95
C GLU A 572 -7.36 18.36 -45.68
N GLY A 573 -8.43 19.12 -45.47
CA GLY A 573 -9.66 19.02 -46.25
C GLY A 573 -9.48 19.59 -47.67
N GLU A 574 -10.20 19.03 -48.66
CA GLU A 574 -10.12 19.43 -50.07
C GLU A 574 -10.39 20.92 -50.37
N ASP A 575 -10.87 21.71 -49.41
CA ASP A 575 -11.22 23.14 -49.59
C ASP A 575 -10.39 24.14 -48.74
N GLY A 576 -9.26 23.72 -48.13
CA GLY A 576 -8.32 24.65 -47.49
C GLY A 576 -8.81 25.36 -46.22
N GLU A 577 -10.01 25.12 -45.74
CA GLU A 577 -10.45 25.57 -44.39
C GLU A 577 -10.13 24.53 -43.32
N LYS A 578 -9.15 24.83 -42.47
CA LYS A 578 -8.83 24.02 -41.27
C LYS A 578 -10.03 24.01 -40.33
N LYS A 579 -10.74 22.90 -40.24
CA LYS A 579 -11.69 22.70 -39.15
C LYS A 579 -10.93 22.75 -37.80
N PRO A 580 -11.44 23.45 -36.78
CA PRO A 580 -10.78 23.42 -35.50
C PRO A 580 -10.71 21.98 -34.99
N TYR A 581 -9.50 21.51 -34.70
CA TYR A 581 -9.28 20.19 -34.09
C TYR A 581 -10.00 20.18 -32.75
N LYS A 582 -10.96 19.29 -32.60
CA LYS A 582 -11.65 19.05 -31.32
C LYS A 582 -11.09 17.78 -30.74
N GLU A 583 -10.31 17.92 -29.67
CA GLU A 583 -9.75 16.78 -28.95
C GLU A 583 -10.85 15.77 -28.61
N PRO A 584 -10.68 14.48 -28.88
CA PRO A 584 -11.69 13.48 -28.53
C PRO A 584 -11.84 13.40 -27.02
N PRO A 585 -13.05 13.07 -26.50
CA PRO A 585 -13.26 12.89 -25.07
C PRO A 585 -12.30 11.84 -24.51
N ARG A 586 -11.49 12.20 -23.51
CA ARG A 586 -10.49 11.29 -22.89
C ARG A 586 -11.13 9.98 -22.44
N ALA A 587 -12.31 10.04 -21.83
CA ALA A 587 -13.05 8.85 -21.39
C ALA A 587 -13.38 7.91 -22.55
N LEU A 588 -13.72 8.42 -23.74
CA LEU A 588 -13.96 7.61 -24.94
C LEU A 588 -12.68 6.93 -25.42
N VAL A 589 -11.58 7.68 -25.50
CA VAL A 589 -10.27 7.13 -25.89
C VAL A 589 -9.85 6.03 -24.93
N PHE A 590 -9.94 6.28 -23.63
CA PHE A 590 -9.58 5.31 -22.61
C PHE A 590 -10.45 4.05 -22.71
N LYS A 591 -11.77 4.20 -22.82
CA LYS A 591 -12.70 3.07 -22.98
C LYS A 591 -12.38 2.22 -24.21
N ILE A 592 -12.11 2.86 -25.35
CA ILE A 592 -11.72 2.14 -26.58
C ILE A 592 -10.41 1.39 -26.36
N ARG A 593 -9.38 2.03 -25.78
CA ARG A 593 -8.09 1.38 -25.48
C ARG A 593 -8.25 0.19 -24.53
N LYS A 594 -9.04 0.34 -23.47
CA LYS A 594 -9.35 -0.74 -22.52
C LYS A 594 -10.02 -1.93 -23.21
N LEU A 595 -11.03 -1.69 -24.04
CA LEU A 595 -11.69 -2.78 -24.80
C LEU A 595 -10.73 -3.42 -25.81
N MET A 596 -9.89 -2.64 -26.47
CA MET A 596 -8.87 -3.17 -27.40
C MET A 596 -7.84 -4.02 -26.69
N SER A 597 -7.42 -3.66 -25.45
CA SER A 597 -6.46 -4.47 -24.69
C SER A 597 -7.02 -5.87 -24.33
N LEU A 598 -8.35 -6.00 -24.14
CA LEU A 598 -8.99 -7.30 -23.90
C LEU A 598 -8.95 -8.22 -25.14
N LEU A 599 -8.72 -7.66 -26.34
CA LEU A 599 -8.61 -8.42 -27.58
C LEU A 599 -7.19 -8.95 -27.84
N GLY A 600 -6.21 -8.56 -27.04
CA GLY A 600 -4.81 -8.93 -27.17
C GLY A 600 -4.58 -10.45 -27.21
N ASP A 601 -3.52 -10.90 -27.89
CA ASP A 601 -3.17 -12.32 -27.96
C ASP A 601 -2.66 -12.81 -26.61
N MET A 602 -3.31 -13.83 -26.05
CA MET A 602 -2.92 -14.47 -24.80
C MET A 602 -2.31 -15.86 -24.96
N ARG A 603 -1.99 -16.28 -26.19
CA ARG A 603 -1.39 -17.62 -26.44
C ARG A 603 -0.07 -17.76 -25.67
N GLY A 604 0.76 -16.72 -25.68
CA GLY A 604 2.00 -16.68 -24.91
C GLY A 604 1.76 -16.84 -23.40
N THR A 605 0.78 -16.12 -22.86
CA THR A 605 0.42 -16.21 -21.45
C THR A 605 -0.03 -17.61 -21.04
N PHE A 606 -0.90 -18.25 -21.83
CA PHE A 606 -1.34 -19.63 -21.54
C PHE A 606 -0.18 -20.62 -21.66
N ALA A 607 0.64 -20.50 -22.69
CA ALA A 607 1.83 -21.33 -22.83
C ALA A 607 2.79 -21.17 -21.63
N TRP A 608 2.93 -19.95 -21.11
CA TRP A 608 3.73 -19.70 -19.90
C TRP A 608 3.13 -20.36 -18.64
N LEU A 609 1.80 -20.29 -18.45
CA LEU A 609 1.11 -20.94 -17.32
C LEU A 609 1.23 -22.45 -17.39
N GLU A 610 1.10 -23.05 -18.56
CA GLU A 610 1.28 -24.48 -18.79
C GLU A 610 2.74 -24.91 -18.55
N ALA A 611 3.70 -24.10 -18.98
CA ALA A 611 5.12 -24.33 -18.70
C ALA A 611 5.41 -24.29 -17.20
N GLN A 612 4.86 -23.33 -16.48
CA GLN A 612 5.00 -23.20 -15.04
C GLN A 612 4.45 -24.45 -14.31
N GLN A 613 3.28 -24.94 -14.71
CA GLN A 613 2.69 -26.15 -14.18
C GLN A 613 3.55 -27.39 -14.49
N ALA A 614 4.05 -27.50 -15.70
CA ALA A 614 4.95 -28.61 -16.09
C ALA A 614 6.24 -28.62 -15.25
N ILE A 615 6.83 -27.46 -15.01
CA ILE A 615 8.01 -27.31 -14.15
C ILE A 615 7.66 -27.75 -12.71
N GLY A 616 6.59 -27.21 -12.16
CA GLY A 616 6.19 -27.47 -10.77
C GLY A 616 5.79 -28.90 -10.48
N THR A 617 5.23 -29.63 -11.47
CA THR A 617 4.84 -31.05 -11.35
C THR A 617 5.98 -32.01 -11.73
N GLY A 618 7.20 -31.53 -12.00
CA GLY A 618 8.36 -32.34 -12.36
C GLY A 618 8.38 -32.83 -13.81
N ALA A 619 7.53 -32.28 -14.68
CA ALA A 619 7.45 -32.61 -16.09
C ALA A 619 8.25 -31.60 -16.96
N GLY A 620 9.42 -31.15 -16.50
CA GLY A 620 10.18 -30.04 -17.06
C GLY A 620 10.47 -30.13 -18.58
N GLU A 621 10.64 -31.34 -19.14
CA GLU A 621 10.83 -31.47 -20.60
C GLU A 621 9.63 -30.99 -21.43
N LYS A 622 8.42 -31.06 -20.89
CA LYS A 622 7.20 -30.57 -21.56
C LYS A 622 7.13 -29.03 -21.54
N SER A 623 7.84 -28.37 -20.65
CA SER A 623 7.84 -26.92 -20.56
C SER A 623 8.60 -26.21 -21.68
N LEU A 624 9.62 -26.86 -22.28
CA LEU A 624 10.47 -26.21 -23.28
C LEU A 624 9.72 -25.71 -24.50
N PRO A 625 8.88 -26.53 -25.21
CA PRO A 625 8.13 -26.05 -26.35
C PRO A 625 7.07 -24.99 -25.96
N MET A 626 6.56 -25.04 -24.73
CA MET A 626 5.62 -24.04 -24.23
C MET A 626 6.32 -22.70 -23.99
N LEU A 627 7.56 -22.72 -23.48
CA LEU A 627 8.36 -21.51 -23.30
C LEU A 627 8.78 -20.90 -24.64
N GLU A 628 9.03 -21.72 -25.69
CA GLU A 628 9.24 -21.20 -27.05
C GLU A 628 8.03 -20.42 -27.56
N ILE A 629 6.81 -20.90 -27.30
CA ILE A 629 5.56 -20.19 -27.65
C ILE A 629 5.39 -18.93 -26.79
N ALA A 630 5.59 -19.07 -25.48
CA ALA A 630 5.40 -17.96 -24.53
C ALA A 630 6.27 -16.73 -24.86
N PHE A 631 7.46 -16.97 -25.39
CA PHE A 631 8.44 -15.93 -25.70
C PHE A 631 8.78 -15.81 -27.19
N ALA A 632 7.86 -16.24 -28.09
CA ALA A 632 8.09 -16.24 -29.53
C ALA A 632 8.40 -14.85 -30.12
N GLU A 633 7.85 -13.80 -29.51
CA GLU A 633 8.04 -12.41 -29.95
C GLU A 633 9.17 -11.69 -29.17
N CYS A 634 9.77 -12.35 -28.17
CA CYS A 634 10.85 -11.77 -27.38
C CYS A 634 12.22 -12.10 -28.00
N ALA A 635 13.07 -11.10 -28.24
CA ALA A 635 14.47 -11.33 -28.62
C ALA A 635 15.18 -12.14 -27.53
N GLU A 636 16.07 -13.06 -27.94
CA GLU A 636 16.71 -14.00 -27.00
C GLU A 636 17.49 -13.32 -25.87
N ASP A 637 18.03 -12.14 -26.12
CA ASP A 637 18.91 -11.42 -25.20
C ASP A 637 18.17 -10.27 -24.44
N ALA A 638 16.88 -10.02 -24.73
CA ALA A 638 16.23 -8.78 -24.32
C ALA A 638 15.40 -8.86 -23.02
N THR A 639 15.00 -10.06 -22.55
CA THR A 639 14.14 -10.17 -21.37
C THR A 639 14.73 -11.05 -20.27
N PRO A 640 14.99 -10.48 -19.07
CA PRO A 640 15.40 -11.28 -17.90
C PRO A 640 14.43 -12.43 -17.62
N ASP A 641 13.12 -12.20 -17.69
CA ASP A 641 12.07 -13.17 -17.34
C ASP A 641 12.11 -14.45 -18.18
N ARG A 642 12.31 -14.32 -19.49
CA ARG A 642 12.49 -15.49 -20.37
C ARG A 642 13.64 -16.37 -19.89
N ASN A 643 14.78 -15.75 -19.65
CA ASN A 643 15.99 -16.47 -19.23
C ASN A 643 15.82 -17.09 -17.83
N LEU A 644 15.11 -16.42 -16.89
CA LEU A 644 14.77 -16.97 -15.58
C LEU A 644 13.86 -18.19 -15.68
N MET A 645 12.85 -18.17 -16.53
CA MET A 645 11.94 -19.30 -16.72
C MET A 645 12.64 -20.49 -17.40
N LEU A 646 13.44 -20.25 -18.40
CA LEU A 646 14.28 -21.28 -19.03
C LEU A 646 15.25 -21.91 -18.03
N ALA A 647 15.88 -21.09 -17.20
CA ALA A 647 16.79 -21.58 -16.14
C ALA A 647 16.04 -22.49 -15.15
N ARG A 648 14.86 -22.12 -14.71
CA ARG A 648 14.00 -22.93 -13.81
C ARG A 648 13.59 -24.25 -14.47
N ALA A 649 13.24 -24.21 -15.77
CA ALA A 649 12.96 -25.43 -16.53
C ALA A 649 14.16 -26.37 -16.57
N PHE A 650 15.34 -25.85 -16.86
CA PHE A 650 16.59 -26.64 -16.87
C PHE A 650 16.95 -27.18 -15.49
N LEU A 651 16.74 -26.41 -14.41
CA LEU A 651 16.93 -26.90 -13.02
C LEU A 651 15.98 -28.05 -12.70
N SER A 652 14.71 -27.97 -13.10
CA SER A 652 13.73 -29.06 -12.87
C SER A 652 14.12 -30.35 -13.58
N MET A 653 14.89 -30.26 -14.69
CA MET A 653 15.46 -31.39 -15.43
C MET A 653 16.86 -31.77 -14.96
N SER A 654 17.40 -31.17 -13.90
CA SER A 654 18.79 -31.35 -13.42
C SER A 654 19.86 -30.95 -14.45
N ARG A 655 19.52 -30.11 -15.43
CA ARG A 655 20.45 -29.61 -16.46
C ARG A 655 21.12 -28.31 -15.99
N ARG A 656 21.98 -28.41 -15.00
CA ARG A 656 22.54 -27.27 -14.26
C ARG A 656 23.36 -26.31 -15.11
N GLU A 657 24.20 -26.80 -16.01
CA GLU A 657 25.03 -25.96 -16.89
C GLU A 657 24.20 -25.07 -17.81
N GLN A 658 23.10 -25.61 -18.33
CA GLN A 658 22.15 -24.85 -19.16
C GLN A 658 21.37 -23.82 -18.32
N ALA A 659 20.99 -24.16 -17.09
CA ALA A 659 20.37 -23.22 -16.16
C ALA A 659 21.31 -22.06 -15.81
N GLU A 660 22.58 -22.36 -15.51
CA GLU A 660 23.60 -21.36 -15.17
C GLU A 660 23.83 -20.38 -16.35
N ALA A 661 23.91 -20.90 -17.58
CA ALA A 661 24.00 -20.05 -18.77
C ALA A 661 22.78 -19.14 -18.96
N CYS A 662 21.58 -19.61 -18.64
CA CYS A 662 20.37 -18.78 -18.68
C CYS A 662 20.34 -17.70 -17.58
N PHE A 663 20.73 -18.03 -16.35
CA PHE A 663 20.86 -17.03 -15.28
C PHE A 663 21.91 -15.97 -15.61
N ALA A 664 23.03 -16.37 -16.20
CA ALA A 664 24.07 -15.43 -16.65
C ALA A 664 23.53 -14.46 -17.73
N ARG A 665 22.73 -14.95 -18.68
CA ARG A 665 22.06 -14.07 -19.65
C ARG A 665 21.04 -13.12 -18.99
N ALA A 666 20.28 -13.60 -18.00
CA ALA A 666 19.37 -12.73 -17.24
C ALA A 666 20.14 -11.60 -16.54
N LEU A 667 21.32 -11.89 -15.95
CA LEU A 667 22.19 -10.88 -15.33
C LEU A 667 22.85 -9.93 -16.36
N ALA A 668 23.12 -10.40 -17.57
CA ALA A 668 23.64 -9.55 -18.65
C ALA A 668 22.58 -8.52 -19.10
N ALA A 669 21.30 -8.90 -19.09
CA ALA A 669 20.19 -8.01 -19.39
C ALA A 669 19.86 -7.07 -18.20
N ASP A 670 19.92 -7.57 -16.98
CA ASP A 670 19.71 -6.80 -15.74
C ASP A 670 20.66 -7.26 -14.63
N SER A 671 21.73 -6.50 -14.42
CA SER A 671 22.79 -6.80 -13.43
C SER A 671 22.31 -6.82 -11.97
N GLU A 672 21.18 -6.17 -11.69
CA GLU A 672 20.55 -6.08 -10.36
C GLU A 672 19.42 -7.11 -10.16
N ASN A 673 19.39 -8.16 -10.97
CA ASN A 673 18.39 -9.22 -10.87
C ASN A 673 18.69 -10.19 -9.72
N ALA A 674 17.99 -10.00 -8.58
CA ALA A 674 18.16 -10.83 -7.37
C ALA A 674 17.81 -12.31 -7.60
N ASP A 675 16.82 -12.62 -8.45
CA ASP A 675 16.40 -14.00 -8.73
C ASP A 675 17.40 -14.76 -9.59
N ALA A 676 18.06 -14.06 -10.51
CA ALA A 676 19.18 -14.64 -11.27
C ALA A 676 20.40 -14.92 -10.39
N ARG A 677 20.74 -14.01 -9.46
CA ARG A 677 21.81 -14.23 -8.47
C ARG A 677 21.50 -15.41 -7.56
N LEU A 678 20.24 -15.52 -7.08
CA LEU A 678 19.78 -16.66 -6.30
C LEU A 678 19.92 -17.98 -7.07
N GLY A 679 19.50 -18.00 -8.34
CA GLY A 679 19.62 -19.18 -9.20
C GLY A 679 21.05 -19.62 -9.44
N LEU A 680 22.00 -18.69 -9.63
CA LEU A 680 23.43 -18.99 -9.70
C LEU A 680 23.96 -19.54 -8.37
N ALA A 681 23.53 -18.99 -7.23
CA ALA A 681 23.89 -19.52 -5.92
C ALA A 681 23.42 -20.98 -5.75
N GLU A 682 22.22 -21.32 -6.24
CA GLU A 682 21.72 -22.71 -6.23
C GLU A 682 22.59 -23.65 -7.10
N CYS A 683 22.96 -23.20 -8.29
CA CYS A 683 23.81 -23.97 -9.20
C CYS A 683 25.20 -24.20 -8.59
N THR A 684 25.81 -23.16 -8.02
CA THR A 684 27.15 -23.20 -7.44
C THR A 684 27.21 -24.03 -6.15
N VAL A 685 26.19 -23.91 -5.27
CA VAL A 685 26.04 -24.81 -4.10
C VAL A 685 25.90 -26.26 -4.53
N ALA A 686 25.16 -26.56 -5.61
CA ALA A 686 24.94 -27.91 -6.09
C ALA A 686 26.17 -28.56 -6.71
N ARG A 687 27.15 -27.78 -7.17
CA ARG A 687 28.48 -28.26 -7.65
C ARG A 687 29.61 -28.10 -6.62
N GLU A 688 29.26 -27.67 -5.40
CA GLU A 688 30.23 -27.47 -4.29
C GLU A 688 31.29 -26.37 -4.57
N SER A 689 30.96 -25.39 -5.45
CA SER A 689 31.79 -24.20 -5.68
C SER A 689 31.45 -23.15 -4.62
N TRP A 690 32.03 -23.33 -3.42
CA TRP A 690 31.56 -22.60 -2.23
C TRP A 690 31.86 -21.11 -2.28
N GLU A 691 33.00 -20.69 -2.82
CA GLU A 691 33.37 -19.29 -2.96
C GLU A 691 32.41 -18.54 -3.91
N ASP A 692 32.12 -19.13 -5.09
CA ASP A 692 31.15 -18.55 -6.04
C ASP A 692 29.75 -18.54 -5.42
N ALA A 693 29.39 -19.58 -4.65
CA ALA A 693 28.11 -19.66 -3.96
C ALA A 693 27.94 -18.55 -2.92
N ILE A 694 29.00 -18.24 -2.16
CA ILE A 694 29.03 -17.14 -1.21
C ILE A 694 28.83 -15.81 -1.95
N GLU A 695 29.58 -15.55 -3.04
CA GLU A 695 29.47 -14.33 -3.82
C GLU A 695 28.03 -14.11 -4.34
N HIS A 696 27.46 -15.12 -5.01
CA HIS A 696 26.12 -15.00 -5.59
C HIS A 696 25.02 -14.91 -4.52
N ALA A 697 25.10 -15.71 -3.44
CA ALA A 697 24.10 -15.67 -2.38
C ALA A 697 24.20 -14.37 -1.58
N LEU A 698 25.39 -13.86 -1.31
CA LEU A 698 25.60 -12.57 -0.65
C LEU A 698 25.00 -11.44 -1.49
N THR A 699 25.34 -11.37 -2.78
CA THR A 699 24.76 -10.36 -3.69
C THR A 699 23.25 -10.47 -3.75
N ALA A 700 22.68 -11.69 -3.77
CA ALA A 700 21.22 -11.87 -3.74
C ALA A 700 20.59 -11.30 -2.45
N THR A 701 21.26 -11.43 -1.27
CA THR A 701 20.79 -10.83 -0.02
C THR A 701 21.01 -9.32 0.05
N GLU A 702 22.05 -8.82 -0.62
CA GLU A 702 22.30 -7.38 -0.75
C GLU A 702 21.25 -6.67 -1.61
N LEU A 703 20.84 -7.32 -2.70
CA LEU A 703 19.78 -6.85 -3.57
C LEU A 703 18.39 -6.97 -2.90
N ARG A 704 18.12 -8.11 -2.27
CA ARG A 704 16.84 -8.38 -1.58
C ARG A 704 17.09 -9.03 -0.23
N PHE A 705 17.13 -8.23 0.83
CA PHE A 705 17.40 -8.75 2.19
C PHE A 705 16.33 -9.73 2.68
N GLN A 706 15.07 -9.48 2.39
CA GLN A 706 13.95 -10.39 2.69
C GLN A 706 13.93 -11.53 1.67
N ASN A 707 14.92 -12.43 1.77
CA ASN A 707 15.10 -13.59 0.90
C ASN A 707 15.63 -14.78 1.71
N PRO A 708 14.75 -15.55 2.38
CA PRO A 708 15.17 -16.66 3.24
C PRO A 708 15.97 -17.74 2.49
N ARG A 709 15.70 -17.92 1.19
CA ARG A 709 16.40 -18.90 0.37
C ARG A 709 17.85 -18.48 0.10
N ALA A 710 18.09 -17.19 -0.17
CA ALA A 710 19.44 -16.66 -0.33
C ALA A 710 20.25 -16.74 0.96
N HIS A 711 19.66 -16.38 2.10
CA HIS A 711 20.29 -16.53 3.41
C HIS A 711 20.61 -18.00 3.74
N HIS A 712 19.73 -18.94 3.38
CA HIS A 712 19.99 -20.38 3.56
C HIS A 712 21.19 -20.85 2.74
N LEU A 713 21.25 -20.51 1.44
CA LEU A 713 22.36 -20.88 0.56
C LEU A 713 23.68 -20.27 1.02
N LEU A 714 23.64 -18.99 1.42
CA LEU A 714 24.80 -18.28 1.99
C LEU A 714 25.31 -19.00 3.25
N GLY A 715 24.41 -19.31 4.17
CA GLY A 715 24.78 -20.00 5.41
C GLY A 715 25.31 -21.42 5.16
N LYS A 716 24.78 -22.15 4.18
CA LYS A 716 25.27 -23.46 3.77
C LYS A 716 26.69 -23.39 3.17
N ALA A 717 26.94 -22.41 2.30
CA ALA A 717 28.25 -22.20 1.69
C ALA A 717 29.30 -21.76 2.72
N LEU A 718 28.98 -20.83 3.60
CA LEU A 718 29.86 -20.38 4.69
C LEU A 718 30.16 -21.50 5.69
N HIS A 719 29.20 -22.37 5.99
CA HIS A 719 29.44 -23.55 6.81
C HIS A 719 30.48 -24.51 6.18
N ALA A 720 30.34 -24.73 4.86
CA ALA A 720 31.26 -25.59 4.12
C ALA A 720 32.68 -25.03 4.05
N THR A 721 32.88 -23.71 4.04
CA THR A 721 34.18 -23.03 4.06
C THR A 721 34.73 -22.82 5.46
N GLY A 722 33.97 -23.17 6.52
CA GLY A 722 34.43 -23.13 7.92
C GLY A 722 34.17 -21.80 8.65
N ASP A 723 33.54 -20.81 8.03
CA ASP A 723 33.06 -19.60 8.73
C ASP A 723 31.74 -19.88 9.45
N HIS A 724 31.84 -20.61 10.57
CA HIS A 724 30.67 -21.05 11.34
C HIS A 724 29.90 -19.90 12.01
N ALA A 725 30.57 -18.79 12.33
CA ALA A 725 29.95 -17.66 12.98
C ALA A 725 28.99 -16.92 12.03
N THR A 726 29.46 -16.59 10.85
CA THR A 726 28.64 -15.92 9.80
C THR A 726 27.59 -16.89 9.24
N ALA A 727 27.91 -18.19 9.08
CA ALA A 727 26.99 -19.23 8.68
C ALA A 727 25.78 -19.34 9.63
N LYS A 728 26.02 -19.30 10.96
CA LYS A 728 24.98 -19.33 11.97
C LYS A 728 24.04 -18.12 11.83
N ALA A 729 24.59 -16.92 11.70
CA ALA A 729 23.80 -15.72 11.54
C ALA A 729 22.93 -15.77 10.26
N ALA A 730 23.48 -16.23 9.14
CA ALA A 730 22.73 -16.36 7.89
C ALA A 730 21.59 -17.39 7.99
N LEU A 731 21.84 -18.56 8.59
CA LEU A 731 20.82 -19.61 8.77
C LEU A 731 19.72 -19.18 9.78
N GLU A 732 20.10 -18.50 10.85
CA GLU A 732 19.14 -17.93 11.81
C GLU A 732 18.24 -16.87 11.14
N LEU A 733 18.78 -16.02 10.24
CA LEU A 733 17.99 -15.09 9.44
C LEU A 733 17.04 -15.81 8.48
N ALA A 734 17.50 -16.86 7.79
CA ALA A 734 16.65 -17.67 6.93
C ALA A 734 15.45 -18.25 7.67
N VAL A 735 15.67 -18.80 8.86
CA VAL A 735 14.64 -19.38 9.73
C VAL A 735 13.73 -18.29 10.33
N ALA A 736 14.26 -17.13 10.67
CA ALA A 736 13.48 -16.01 11.20
C ALA A 736 12.53 -15.42 10.15
N GLN A 737 13.01 -15.27 8.90
CA GLN A 737 12.21 -14.78 7.78
C GLN A 737 11.17 -15.81 7.31
N ALA A 738 11.48 -17.11 7.37
CA ALA A 738 10.57 -18.19 6.99
C ALA A 738 10.57 -19.31 8.06
N PRO A 739 9.77 -19.19 9.12
CA PRO A 739 9.75 -20.14 10.25
C PRO A 739 9.40 -21.58 9.85
N GLY A 740 8.68 -21.79 8.75
CA GLY A 740 8.33 -23.10 8.18
C GLY A 740 9.37 -23.72 7.24
N TYR A 741 10.50 -23.04 6.99
CA TYR A 741 11.52 -23.49 6.02
C TYR A 741 12.36 -24.66 6.59
N ALA A 742 11.90 -25.89 6.33
CA ALA A 742 12.47 -27.12 6.91
C ALA A 742 13.95 -27.32 6.52
N GLU A 743 14.34 -27.06 5.26
CA GLU A 743 15.71 -27.23 4.78
C GLU A 743 16.69 -26.27 5.48
N ALA A 744 16.28 -25.00 5.68
CA ALA A 744 17.13 -24.04 6.42
C ALA A 744 17.31 -24.47 7.88
N ARG A 745 16.25 -24.98 8.53
CA ARG A 745 16.34 -25.53 9.89
C ARG A 745 17.23 -26.77 9.97
N ALA A 746 17.16 -27.66 8.98
CA ALA A 746 18.04 -28.83 8.91
C ALA A 746 19.51 -28.41 8.76
N SER A 747 19.80 -27.42 7.92
CA SER A 747 21.15 -26.87 7.76
C SER A 747 21.64 -26.18 9.03
N LEU A 748 20.76 -25.45 9.72
CA LEU A 748 21.09 -24.83 11.02
C LEU A 748 21.38 -25.90 12.09
N ALA A 749 20.60 -26.98 12.15
CA ALA A 749 20.87 -28.09 13.06
C ALA A 749 22.24 -28.75 12.80
N ALA A 750 22.58 -28.98 11.53
CA ALA A 750 23.88 -29.55 11.16
C ALA A 750 25.05 -28.63 11.56
N LEU A 751 24.91 -27.32 11.37
CA LEU A 751 25.90 -26.33 11.81
C LEU A 751 26.03 -26.32 13.34
N LEU A 752 24.92 -26.30 14.09
CA LEU A 752 24.92 -26.28 15.56
C LEU A 752 25.61 -27.55 16.14
N ASP A 753 25.37 -28.70 15.53
CA ASP A 753 26.12 -29.94 15.89
C ASP A 753 27.65 -29.77 15.69
N SER A 754 28.04 -29.20 14.56
CA SER A 754 29.48 -29.03 14.23
C SER A 754 30.22 -28.09 15.19
N ILE A 755 29.50 -27.12 15.80
CA ILE A 755 30.06 -26.18 16.78
C ILE A 755 29.81 -26.61 18.25
N GLY A 756 29.21 -27.81 18.48
CA GLY A 756 28.99 -28.38 19.79
C GLY A 756 27.75 -27.93 20.53
N ASP A 757 26.84 -27.20 19.89
CA ASP A 757 25.52 -26.78 20.45
C ASP A 757 24.48 -27.88 20.19
N ALA A 758 24.58 -28.96 20.91
CA ALA A 758 23.72 -30.14 20.76
C ALA A 758 22.25 -29.84 21.13
N GLU A 759 22.01 -28.96 22.10
CA GLU A 759 20.63 -28.57 22.52
C GLU A 759 19.93 -27.76 21.44
N GLY A 760 20.64 -26.76 20.89
CA GLY A 760 20.15 -25.97 19.76
C GLY A 760 19.85 -26.84 18.54
N ALA A 761 20.74 -27.77 18.19
CA ALA A 761 20.56 -28.71 17.09
C ALA A 761 19.31 -29.58 17.25
N GLU A 762 19.12 -30.19 18.45
CA GLU A 762 17.97 -31.04 18.74
C GLU A 762 16.66 -30.25 18.69
N ASN A 763 16.65 -29.01 19.17
CA ASN A 763 15.48 -28.13 19.06
C ASN A 763 15.10 -27.86 17.60
N GLN A 764 16.06 -27.57 16.70
CA GLN A 764 15.77 -27.39 15.28
C GLN A 764 15.23 -28.68 14.64
N ARG A 765 15.81 -29.85 14.95
CA ARG A 765 15.32 -31.14 14.44
C ARG A 765 13.90 -31.44 14.94
N ARG A 766 13.61 -31.18 16.22
CA ARG A 766 12.25 -31.34 16.77
C ARG A 766 11.24 -30.51 15.98
N ILE A 767 11.57 -29.23 15.69
CA ILE A 767 10.69 -28.35 14.91
C ILE A 767 10.51 -28.91 13.48
N VAL A 768 11.57 -29.39 12.82
CA VAL A 768 11.47 -30.05 11.51
C VAL A 768 10.58 -31.29 11.59
N GLY A 769 10.75 -32.12 12.65
CA GLY A 769 9.90 -33.28 12.90
C GLY A 769 8.43 -32.92 13.13
N ASP A 770 8.16 -31.80 13.78
CA ASP A 770 6.80 -31.31 13.99
C ASP A 770 6.20 -30.72 12.70
N LEU A 771 7.02 -30.08 11.85
CA LEU A 771 6.61 -29.62 10.52
C LEU A 771 6.30 -30.80 9.57
N SER A 772 7.08 -31.89 9.66
CA SER A 772 6.89 -33.09 8.83
C SER A 772 5.76 -33.99 9.35
N LYS A 773 5.41 -33.91 10.64
CA LYS A 773 4.23 -34.55 11.24
C LYS A 773 2.93 -33.79 11.01
N ARG A 774 2.98 -32.64 10.34
CA ARG A 774 1.82 -32.14 9.64
C ARG A 774 1.77 -32.83 8.26
N PRO A 775 1.27 -34.09 8.16
CA PRO A 775 0.83 -34.62 6.87
C PRO A 775 -0.17 -33.63 6.37
N ASP A 776 -0.40 -33.62 5.09
CA ASP A 776 -1.59 -33.02 4.50
C ASP A 776 -2.70 -33.02 5.53
N ALA A 777 -2.88 -31.87 6.22
CA ALA A 777 -3.83 -31.83 7.31
C ALA A 777 -5.11 -32.36 6.69
N PRO A 778 -5.73 -33.43 7.21
CA PRO A 778 -7.02 -33.79 6.72
C PRO A 778 -7.77 -32.47 6.77
N VAL A 779 -8.42 -32.11 5.68
CA VAL A 779 -9.24 -30.89 5.60
C VAL A 779 -10.00 -30.88 6.90
N ALA A 780 -9.56 -30.03 7.86
CA ALA A 780 -10.17 -29.98 9.17
C ALA A 780 -11.62 -29.76 8.85
N THR A 781 -12.48 -30.68 9.31
CA THR A 781 -13.87 -30.51 8.96
C THR A 781 -14.23 -29.11 9.43
N ALA A 782 -15.07 -28.38 8.71
CA ALA A 782 -15.42 -26.99 9.05
C ALA A 782 -15.93 -26.85 10.52
N THR A 783 -16.18 -27.96 11.19
CA THR A 783 -16.49 -28.11 12.62
C THR A 783 -15.25 -28.03 13.52
N ASP A 784 -14.11 -28.61 13.15
CA ASP A 784 -12.92 -28.65 14.00
C ASP A 784 -12.25 -27.26 14.05
N GLU A 785 -12.20 -26.52 12.92
CA GLU A 785 -11.72 -25.14 12.86
C GLU A 785 -12.60 -24.18 13.66
N LEU A 786 -13.92 -24.41 13.70
CA LEU A 786 -14.85 -23.61 14.49
C LEU A 786 -14.68 -23.88 15.99
N ASP A 787 -14.38 -25.11 16.37
CA ASP A 787 -14.16 -25.49 17.76
C ASP A 787 -12.84 -24.94 18.30
N ASP A 788 -11.77 -25.01 17.52
CA ASP A 788 -10.47 -24.41 17.87
C ASP A 788 -10.55 -22.87 17.93
N ALA A 789 -11.22 -22.24 16.96
CA ALA A 789 -11.44 -20.80 16.98
C ALA A 789 -12.27 -20.36 18.21
N MET A 790 -13.30 -21.13 18.57
CA MET A 790 -14.12 -20.83 19.76
C MET A 790 -13.36 -21.06 21.05
N ALA A 791 -12.53 -22.08 21.14
CA ALA A 791 -11.68 -22.34 22.30
C ALA A 791 -10.70 -21.18 22.54
N ALA A 792 -10.04 -20.70 21.48
CA ALA A 792 -9.15 -19.55 21.52
C ALA A 792 -9.88 -18.25 21.96
N ILE A 793 -11.06 -17.98 21.41
CA ILE A 793 -11.92 -16.84 21.78
C ILE A 793 -12.34 -16.94 23.25
N THR A 794 -12.71 -18.12 23.72
CA THR A 794 -13.16 -18.33 25.11
C THR A 794 -12.01 -18.07 26.10
N ALA A 795 -10.80 -18.55 25.79
CA ALA A 795 -9.62 -18.30 26.59
C ALA A 795 -9.25 -16.80 26.64
N ASP A 796 -9.32 -16.11 25.48
CA ASP A 796 -9.05 -14.68 25.40
C ASP A 796 -10.11 -13.84 26.16
N ARG A 797 -11.40 -14.19 26.06
CA ARG A 797 -12.48 -13.56 26.85
C ARG A 797 -12.28 -13.74 28.35
N ALA A 798 -11.90 -14.94 28.79
CA ALA A 798 -11.61 -15.20 30.19
C ALA A 798 -10.45 -14.32 30.70
N THR A 799 -9.40 -14.18 29.91
CA THR A 799 -8.26 -13.31 30.21
C THR A 799 -8.68 -11.83 30.22
N ARG A 800 -9.40 -11.36 29.22
CA ARG A 800 -9.89 -9.96 29.16
C ARG A 800 -10.78 -9.59 30.32
N ARG A 801 -11.60 -10.52 30.82
CA ARG A 801 -12.54 -10.29 31.93
C ARG A 801 -11.95 -10.61 33.28
N GLU A 802 -10.71 -11.07 33.38
CA GLU A 802 -10.05 -11.49 34.62
C GLU A 802 -10.86 -12.54 35.42
N GLY A 803 -11.62 -13.38 34.71
CA GLY A 803 -12.51 -14.37 35.29
C GLY A 803 -13.80 -13.83 35.94
N ALA A 804 -14.07 -12.52 35.79
CA ALA A 804 -15.25 -11.89 36.38
C ALA A 804 -16.41 -11.77 35.38
N ASP A 805 -17.61 -12.10 35.80
CA ASP A 805 -18.83 -11.92 35.02
C ASP A 805 -19.36 -10.48 35.09
N ARG A 806 -18.64 -9.56 35.75
CA ARG A 806 -19.03 -8.15 35.92
C ARG A 806 -17.89 -7.18 35.61
N LEU A 807 -18.26 -6.04 34.96
CA LEU A 807 -17.40 -4.88 34.75
C LEU A 807 -18.05 -3.64 35.35
N GLY A 808 -17.27 -2.85 36.12
CA GLY A 808 -17.72 -1.62 36.76
C GLY A 808 -18.60 -1.87 37.97
N SER A 809 -18.98 -0.78 38.65
CA SER A 809 -19.94 -0.81 39.76
C SER A 809 -20.56 0.59 39.91
N LEU A 810 -21.88 0.64 40.01
CA LEU A 810 -22.64 1.87 40.25
C LEU A 810 -22.88 2.14 41.73
N GLY A 811 -22.43 1.27 42.66
CA GLY A 811 -22.66 1.36 44.08
C GLY A 811 -24.17 1.40 44.45
N ASP A 812 -24.56 2.25 45.38
CA ASP A 812 -25.95 2.37 45.87
C ASP A 812 -26.83 3.27 44.96
N ALA A 813 -26.59 3.31 43.65
CA ALA A 813 -27.42 4.10 42.75
C ALA A 813 -28.88 3.61 42.72
N SER A 814 -29.82 4.55 42.94
CA SER A 814 -31.26 4.25 42.87
C SER A 814 -31.65 3.72 41.50
N SER A 815 -32.44 2.68 41.43
CA SER A 815 -32.97 2.13 40.19
C SER A 815 -33.73 3.16 39.35
N ALA A 816 -34.31 4.20 39.98
CA ALA A 816 -35.02 5.30 39.32
C ALA A 816 -34.08 6.24 38.53
N ASP A 817 -32.78 6.29 38.88
CA ASP A 817 -31.78 7.15 38.24
C ASP A 817 -30.92 6.42 37.21
N VAL A 818 -31.17 5.14 37.01
CA VAL A 818 -30.41 4.25 36.13
C VAL A 818 -31.25 3.86 34.90
N VAL A 819 -30.64 3.81 33.75
CA VAL A 819 -31.23 3.16 32.55
C VAL A 819 -30.70 1.72 32.52
N THR A 820 -31.58 0.74 32.56
CA THR A 820 -31.21 -0.67 32.43
C THR A 820 -31.23 -1.03 30.93
N ILE A 821 -30.13 -1.56 30.41
CA ILE A 821 -29.96 -1.88 29.00
C ILE A 821 -29.76 -3.38 28.86
N VAL A 822 -30.58 -4.04 28.02
CA VAL A 822 -30.28 -5.39 27.53
C VAL A 822 -29.57 -5.27 26.22
N SER A 823 -28.37 -5.83 26.17
CA SER A 823 -27.50 -5.74 25.00
C SER A 823 -26.87 -7.08 24.64
N GLY A 824 -26.19 -7.12 23.53
CA GLY A 824 -25.47 -8.29 22.99
C GLY A 824 -25.40 -8.23 21.47
N LEU A 825 -24.68 -9.16 20.87
CA LEU A 825 -24.63 -9.31 19.44
C LEU A 825 -26.03 -9.66 18.87
N PRO A 826 -26.33 -9.30 17.62
CA PRO A 826 -27.58 -9.77 17.00
C PRO A 826 -27.68 -11.31 17.06
N ARG A 827 -28.85 -11.82 17.49
CA ARG A 827 -29.12 -13.27 17.71
C ARG A 827 -28.51 -13.85 19.00
N SER A 828 -28.06 -13.04 19.95
CA SER A 828 -27.54 -13.53 21.26
C SER A 828 -28.60 -13.83 22.31
N GLY A 829 -29.88 -13.65 22.02
CA GLY A 829 -30.98 -13.89 22.98
C GLY A 829 -31.46 -12.65 23.73
N THR A 830 -31.15 -11.45 23.28
CA THR A 830 -31.55 -10.18 23.92
C THR A 830 -33.05 -10.01 24.08
N SER A 831 -33.89 -10.49 23.11
CA SER A 831 -35.36 -10.44 23.24
C SER A 831 -35.87 -11.36 24.35
N MET A 832 -35.29 -12.55 24.57
CA MET A 832 -35.60 -13.44 25.66
C MET A 832 -35.28 -12.79 27.02
N MET A 833 -34.12 -12.17 27.13
CA MET A 833 -33.73 -11.47 28.35
C MET A 833 -34.63 -10.26 28.64
N MET A 834 -35.06 -9.50 27.65
CA MET A 834 -36.05 -8.45 27.81
C MET A 834 -37.37 -8.99 28.42
N GLN A 835 -37.84 -10.16 27.93
CA GLN A 835 -39.05 -10.81 28.49
C GLN A 835 -38.84 -11.22 29.96
N ALA A 836 -37.68 -11.81 30.31
CA ALA A 836 -37.37 -12.23 31.67
C ALA A 836 -37.34 -11.02 32.62
N ILE A 837 -36.67 -9.95 32.25
CA ILE A 837 -36.55 -8.72 33.04
C ILE A 837 -37.92 -8.01 33.17
N ALA A 838 -38.73 -7.99 32.13
CA ALA A 838 -40.08 -7.43 32.14
C ALA A 838 -41.00 -8.28 33.06
N ALA A 839 -40.92 -9.59 33.00
CA ALA A 839 -41.62 -10.49 33.93
C ALA A 839 -41.16 -10.32 35.39
N GLY A 840 -39.93 -9.91 35.63
CA GLY A 840 -39.39 -9.54 36.93
C GLY A 840 -39.83 -8.16 37.43
N GLY A 841 -40.72 -7.46 36.71
CA GLY A 841 -41.35 -6.21 37.18
C GLY A 841 -40.72 -4.92 36.65
N PHE A 842 -39.72 -5.01 35.77
CA PHE A 842 -39.17 -3.79 35.10
C PHE A 842 -40.02 -3.41 33.89
N SER A 843 -40.37 -2.13 33.78
CA SER A 843 -41.13 -1.62 32.64
C SER A 843 -40.26 -1.55 31.40
N PRO A 844 -40.61 -2.21 30.30
CA PRO A 844 -39.85 -2.13 29.04
C PRO A 844 -40.06 -0.75 28.35
N PHE A 845 -39.03 -0.21 27.79
CA PHE A 845 -39.06 0.96 26.89
C PHE A 845 -39.13 0.46 25.45
N THR A 846 -40.36 0.27 24.95
CA THR A 846 -40.65 -0.28 23.62
C THR A 846 -41.78 0.56 22.96
N ASP A 847 -41.82 0.53 21.62
CA ASP A 847 -42.92 1.19 20.84
C ASP A 847 -43.90 0.19 20.20
N GLU A 848 -43.67 -1.10 20.39
CA GLU A 848 -44.48 -2.21 19.90
C GLU A 848 -44.72 -2.23 18.36
N LYS A 849 -43.91 -1.47 17.59
CA LYS A 849 -44.07 -1.33 16.14
C LYS A 849 -43.65 -2.58 15.36
N ARG A 850 -42.68 -3.35 15.89
CA ARG A 850 -42.21 -4.56 15.23
C ARG A 850 -42.97 -5.78 15.71
N GLU A 851 -43.82 -6.30 14.83
CA GLU A 851 -44.64 -7.48 15.10
C GLU A 851 -43.79 -8.75 15.28
N ALA A 852 -44.36 -9.73 16.00
CA ALA A 852 -43.77 -11.05 16.15
C ALA A 852 -43.77 -11.78 14.80
N ASP A 853 -42.69 -12.49 14.51
CA ASP A 853 -42.53 -13.31 13.31
C ASP A 853 -41.98 -14.72 13.64
N SER A 854 -41.73 -15.53 12.61
CA SER A 854 -41.17 -16.88 12.80
C SER A 854 -39.78 -16.89 13.46
N ASP A 855 -39.03 -15.77 13.40
CA ASP A 855 -37.71 -15.64 14.00
C ASP A 855 -37.76 -15.21 15.48
N ASN A 856 -38.86 -14.57 15.88
CA ASN A 856 -39.14 -14.18 17.26
C ASN A 856 -40.64 -14.21 17.55
N PRO A 857 -41.24 -15.38 17.80
CA PRO A 857 -42.69 -15.51 17.95
C PRO A 857 -43.31 -14.77 19.13
N ARG A 858 -42.49 -14.28 20.07
CA ARG A 858 -42.94 -13.54 21.26
C ARG A 858 -42.63 -12.03 21.18
N GLY A 859 -42.23 -11.50 19.97
CA GLY A 859 -41.97 -10.11 19.74
C GLY A 859 -40.53 -9.67 20.04
N TYR A 860 -40.13 -8.52 19.53
CA TYR A 860 -38.75 -8.06 19.51
C TYR A 860 -38.37 -7.12 20.65
N TYR A 861 -39.30 -6.51 21.33
CA TYR A 861 -39.06 -5.50 22.41
C TYR A 861 -38.11 -4.38 21.98
N GLU A 862 -38.16 -3.99 20.71
CA GLU A 862 -37.37 -2.91 20.16
C GLU A 862 -38.10 -1.58 20.26
N HIS A 863 -37.35 -0.49 20.20
CA HIS A 863 -37.88 0.87 20.11
C HIS A 863 -37.14 1.59 18.99
N GLU A 864 -37.88 2.25 18.07
CA GLU A 864 -37.29 2.93 16.93
C GLU A 864 -36.18 3.92 17.33
N LYS A 865 -36.38 4.71 18.40
CA LYS A 865 -35.38 5.63 18.93
C LYS A 865 -34.08 4.92 19.35
N ALA A 866 -34.14 3.70 19.88
CA ALA A 866 -32.98 2.93 20.28
C ALA A 866 -32.15 2.47 19.08
N THR A 867 -32.75 2.18 17.93
CA THR A 867 -32.05 1.86 16.69
C THR A 867 -31.35 3.08 16.05
N GLN A 868 -31.81 4.28 16.42
CA GLN A 868 -31.27 5.57 15.93
C GLN A 868 -30.30 6.24 16.93
N LEU A 869 -29.86 5.54 17.98
CA LEU A 869 -29.05 6.09 19.08
C LEU A 869 -27.78 6.82 18.58
N ALA A 870 -27.18 6.36 17.50
CA ALA A 870 -26.02 7.01 16.90
C ALA A 870 -26.32 8.42 16.32
N ARG A 871 -27.60 8.73 16.06
CA ARG A 871 -28.04 10.01 15.47
C ARG A 871 -28.73 10.91 16.50
N ASP A 872 -29.50 10.29 17.38
CA ASP A 872 -30.28 11.00 18.41
C ASP A 872 -30.30 10.22 19.73
N ALA A 873 -29.64 10.76 20.75
CA ALA A 873 -29.60 10.25 22.12
C ALA A 873 -30.48 11.06 23.07
N SER A 874 -31.25 12.06 22.59
CA SER A 874 -32.06 12.99 23.42
C SER A 874 -33.13 12.28 24.25
N TRP A 875 -33.57 11.11 23.85
CA TRP A 875 -34.60 10.30 24.50
C TRP A 875 -34.08 9.48 25.69
N ILE A 876 -32.75 9.32 25.89
CA ILE A 876 -32.17 8.51 26.97
C ILE A 876 -32.72 8.87 28.36
N PRO A 877 -32.94 10.15 28.73
CA PRO A 877 -33.56 10.50 30.03
C PRO A 877 -34.97 9.93 30.20
N GLU A 878 -35.74 9.69 29.15
CA GLU A 878 -37.11 9.11 29.19
C GLU A 878 -37.08 7.63 29.56
N ALA A 879 -35.94 6.97 29.39
CA ALA A 879 -35.70 5.54 29.71
C ALA A 879 -35.25 5.31 31.17
N LYS A 880 -35.08 6.35 32.00
CA LYS A 880 -34.73 6.19 33.40
C LYS A 880 -35.75 5.32 34.15
N GLY A 881 -35.25 4.40 34.96
CA GLY A 881 -36.07 3.44 35.69
C GLY A 881 -36.74 2.36 34.81
N LYS A 882 -36.41 2.32 33.52
CA LYS A 882 -36.95 1.35 32.57
C LYS A 882 -35.86 0.47 32.03
N VAL A 883 -36.26 -0.60 31.31
CA VAL A 883 -35.35 -1.48 30.56
C VAL A 883 -35.50 -1.25 29.06
N VAL A 884 -34.38 -1.04 28.36
CA VAL A 884 -34.35 -0.83 26.91
C VAL A 884 -33.42 -1.81 26.22
N LYS A 885 -33.80 -2.28 25.03
CA LYS A 885 -32.96 -3.14 24.22
C LYS A 885 -32.13 -2.28 23.27
N ILE A 886 -30.81 -2.40 23.37
CA ILE A 886 -29.85 -1.72 22.50
C ILE A 886 -28.84 -2.74 22.00
N VAL A 887 -28.65 -2.88 20.67
CA VAL A 887 -27.65 -3.79 20.10
C VAL A 887 -26.23 -3.36 20.46
N ALA A 888 -25.35 -4.31 20.61
CA ALA A 888 -23.99 -4.13 21.11
C ALA A 888 -23.22 -3.01 20.40
N GLN A 889 -23.31 -2.92 19.08
CA GLN A 889 -22.64 -1.91 18.23
C GLN A 889 -23.07 -0.47 18.54
N LEU A 890 -24.24 -0.25 19.12
CA LEU A 890 -24.76 1.08 19.45
C LEU A 890 -24.40 1.54 20.87
N LEU A 891 -23.89 0.68 21.72
CA LEU A 891 -23.55 1.03 23.12
C LEU A 891 -22.52 2.17 23.22
N SER A 892 -21.59 2.26 22.28
CA SER A 892 -20.57 3.31 22.26
C SER A 892 -21.13 4.72 22.06
N PHE A 893 -22.35 4.86 21.57
CA PHE A 893 -23.06 6.14 21.38
C PHE A 893 -23.85 6.61 22.61
N LEU A 894 -23.83 5.86 23.73
CA LEU A 894 -24.48 6.30 24.97
C LEU A 894 -23.84 7.59 25.48
N PRO A 895 -24.63 8.64 25.73
CA PRO A 895 -24.13 9.95 26.15
C PRO A 895 -23.39 9.89 27.47
N ARG A 896 -22.47 10.83 27.68
CA ARG A 896 -21.68 10.98 28.93
C ARG A 896 -21.73 12.44 29.39
N GLY A 897 -22.00 12.65 30.66
CA GLY A 897 -21.98 13.99 31.24
C GLY A 897 -22.65 14.05 32.62
N PRO A 898 -22.57 15.21 33.35
CA PRO A 898 -23.12 15.36 34.69
C PRO A 898 -24.64 15.21 34.78
N GLN A 899 -25.34 15.42 33.65
CA GLN A 899 -26.82 15.36 33.61
C GLN A 899 -27.33 14.08 32.93
N THR A 900 -26.43 13.18 32.46
CA THR A 900 -26.85 11.91 31.85
C THR A 900 -27.11 10.85 32.92
N PRO A 901 -28.04 9.90 32.66
CA PRO A 901 -28.27 8.79 33.58
C PRO A 901 -27.03 7.88 33.66
N ARG A 902 -26.95 7.07 34.72
CA ARG A 902 -26.06 5.93 34.82
C ARG A 902 -26.64 4.75 34.07
N TYR A 903 -25.79 3.81 33.63
CA TYR A 903 -26.21 2.69 32.80
C TYR A 903 -25.89 1.35 33.48
N ARG A 904 -26.89 0.48 33.57
CA ARG A 904 -26.73 -0.91 33.96
C ARG A 904 -26.97 -1.78 32.75
N ILE A 905 -25.93 -2.46 32.28
CA ILE A 905 -25.97 -3.25 31.05
C ILE A 905 -26.04 -4.74 31.43
N VAL A 906 -27.02 -5.44 30.90
CA VAL A 906 -27.11 -6.91 30.91
C VAL A 906 -26.68 -7.35 29.50
N PHE A 907 -25.45 -7.84 29.40
CA PHE A 907 -24.88 -8.21 28.11
C PHE A 907 -25.02 -9.71 27.88
N MET A 908 -25.84 -10.07 26.88
CA MET A 908 -26.09 -11.47 26.52
C MET A 908 -24.90 -12.04 25.78
N ASP A 909 -24.24 -13.02 26.39
CA ASP A 909 -23.13 -13.77 25.83
C ASP A 909 -23.62 -15.12 25.34
N ARG A 910 -23.37 -15.44 24.08
CA ARG A 910 -23.78 -16.69 23.44
C ARG A 910 -22.61 -17.25 22.65
N ASP A 911 -22.53 -18.56 22.51
CA ASP A 911 -21.56 -19.23 21.65
C ASP A 911 -21.61 -18.64 20.24
N LEU A 912 -20.46 -18.16 19.77
CA LEU A 912 -20.39 -17.49 18.47
C LEU A 912 -20.69 -18.41 17.29
N ARG A 913 -20.45 -19.73 17.42
CA ARG A 913 -20.84 -20.74 16.43
C ARG A 913 -22.34 -20.72 16.21
N GLU A 914 -23.10 -20.64 17.29
CA GLU A 914 -24.57 -20.58 17.25
C GLU A 914 -25.08 -19.25 16.71
N ILE A 915 -24.43 -18.13 17.05
CA ILE A 915 -24.77 -16.82 16.50
C ILE A 915 -24.58 -16.81 14.98
N VAL A 916 -23.40 -17.25 14.51
CA VAL A 916 -23.08 -17.31 13.08
C VAL A 916 -24.07 -18.22 12.32
N LYS A 917 -24.37 -19.41 12.86
CA LYS A 917 -25.35 -20.32 12.28
C LYS A 917 -26.74 -19.68 12.19
N SER A 918 -27.18 -18.99 13.25
CA SER A 918 -28.49 -18.33 13.31
C SER A 918 -28.59 -17.13 12.37
N GLN A 919 -27.53 -16.37 12.22
CA GLN A 919 -27.48 -15.23 11.29
C GLN A 919 -27.54 -15.71 9.83
N ARG A 920 -26.79 -16.76 9.46
CA ARG A 920 -26.81 -17.34 8.12
C ARG A 920 -28.22 -17.85 7.77
N ALA A 921 -28.83 -18.65 8.66
CA ALA A 921 -30.18 -19.17 8.43
C ALA A 921 -31.23 -18.05 8.25
N MET A 922 -31.05 -16.89 8.89
CA MET A 922 -31.92 -15.73 8.70
C MET A 922 -31.70 -15.07 7.33
N LEU A 923 -30.44 -14.89 6.91
CA LEU A 923 -30.09 -14.28 5.64
C LEU A 923 -30.56 -15.12 4.46
N ASP A 924 -30.41 -16.45 4.55
CA ASP A 924 -30.89 -17.39 3.56
C ASP A 924 -32.42 -17.29 3.37
N ARG A 925 -33.16 -17.20 4.48
CA ARG A 925 -34.64 -17.02 4.43
C ARG A 925 -35.05 -15.67 3.85
N LEU A 926 -34.26 -14.63 4.05
CA LEU A 926 -34.54 -13.30 3.51
C LEU A 926 -34.12 -13.14 2.04
N GLY A 927 -33.55 -14.18 1.43
CA GLY A 927 -33.04 -14.13 0.06
C GLY A 927 -31.89 -13.14 -0.12
N LYS A 928 -31.29 -12.70 0.99
CA LYS A 928 -30.13 -11.81 0.97
C LYS A 928 -28.87 -12.66 1.03
N SER A 929 -28.04 -12.61 0.00
CA SER A 929 -26.69 -13.13 0.07
C SER A 929 -25.90 -12.28 1.08
N GLY A 930 -25.94 -12.69 2.35
CA GLY A 930 -25.06 -12.18 3.37
C GLY A 930 -23.62 -12.53 3.00
N GLY A 931 -22.67 -11.63 3.28
CA GLY A 931 -21.27 -11.79 2.89
C GLY A 931 -20.78 -13.21 3.16
N LYS A 932 -20.09 -13.78 2.19
CA LYS A 932 -19.52 -15.14 2.18
C LYS A 932 -18.34 -15.29 3.16
N LEU A 933 -18.35 -14.55 4.31
CA LEU A 933 -17.32 -14.69 5.33
C LEU A 933 -17.37 -16.11 5.89
N GLU A 934 -16.23 -16.75 5.90
CA GLU A 934 -16.03 -18.05 6.54
C GLU A 934 -16.48 -18.00 8.02
N PRO A 935 -17.15 -19.06 8.54
CA PRO A 935 -17.66 -19.04 9.91
C PRO A 935 -16.64 -18.69 10.98
N ALA A 936 -15.43 -19.23 10.91
CA ALA A 936 -14.35 -18.93 11.87
C ALA A 936 -13.90 -17.46 11.82
N LYS A 937 -13.81 -16.87 10.63
CA LYS A 937 -13.46 -15.45 10.45
C LYS A 937 -14.59 -14.54 10.93
N MET A 938 -15.83 -14.92 10.70
CA MET A 938 -16.99 -14.21 11.22
C MET A 938 -17.03 -14.25 12.75
N MET A 939 -16.69 -15.35 13.38
CA MET A 939 -16.57 -15.47 14.84
C MET A 939 -15.49 -14.53 15.39
N LYS A 940 -14.30 -14.51 14.79
CA LYS A 940 -13.21 -13.59 15.17
C LYS A 940 -13.62 -12.12 15.04
N THR A 941 -14.33 -11.77 13.97
CA THR A 941 -14.84 -10.41 13.75
C THR A 941 -15.88 -10.02 14.81
N LEU A 942 -16.80 -10.92 15.14
CA LEU A 942 -17.80 -10.69 16.17
C LEU A 942 -17.15 -10.57 17.56
N ASP A 943 -16.15 -11.38 17.86
CA ASP A 943 -15.40 -11.27 19.12
C ASP A 943 -14.59 -9.97 19.23
N ALA A 944 -13.97 -9.53 18.15
CA ALA A 944 -13.28 -8.25 18.11
C ALA A 944 -14.22 -7.07 18.42
N GLN A 945 -15.48 -7.12 17.94
CA GLN A 945 -16.52 -6.16 18.29
C GLN A 945 -16.84 -6.21 19.79
N VAL A 946 -16.99 -7.40 20.36
CA VAL A 946 -17.23 -7.58 21.81
C VAL A 946 -16.05 -7.02 22.60
N ALA A 947 -14.83 -7.32 22.22
CA ALA A 947 -13.62 -6.81 22.87
C ALA A 947 -13.52 -5.27 22.82
N GLN A 948 -13.95 -4.64 21.74
CA GLN A 948 -14.02 -3.19 21.64
C GLN A 948 -15.04 -2.60 22.62
N ILE A 949 -16.20 -3.22 22.74
CA ILE A 949 -17.26 -2.79 23.66
C ILE A 949 -16.83 -2.99 25.13
N GLU A 950 -16.15 -4.09 25.46
CA GLU A 950 -15.58 -4.33 26.77
C GLU A 950 -14.56 -3.25 27.16
N ARG A 951 -13.66 -2.86 26.23
CA ARG A 951 -12.72 -1.76 26.46
C ARG A 951 -13.43 -0.43 26.68
N TRP A 952 -14.47 -0.14 25.90
CA TRP A 952 -15.29 1.05 26.07
C TRP A 952 -15.97 1.08 27.45
N MET A 953 -16.57 -0.03 27.90
CA MET A 953 -17.21 -0.11 29.21
C MET A 953 -16.23 0.11 30.36
N ARG A 954 -15.01 -0.40 30.27
CA ARG A 954 -13.97 -0.19 31.29
C ARG A 954 -13.56 1.27 31.46
N GLN A 955 -13.70 2.07 30.46
CA GLN A 955 -13.40 3.52 30.47
C GLN A 955 -14.55 4.39 31.00
N ARG A 956 -15.68 3.77 31.36
CA ARG A 956 -16.93 4.44 31.75
C ARG A 956 -17.29 4.17 33.22
N PRO A 957 -16.98 5.10 34.15
CA PRO A 957 -17.37 4.96 35.58
C PRO A 957 -18.87 5.06 35.81
N ASP A 958 -19.62 5.50 34.82
CA ASP A 958 -21.10 5.60 34.84
C ASP A 958 -21.79 4.35 34.25
N VAL A 959 -21.00 3.29 33.94
CA VAL A 959 -21.49 2.02 33.38
C VAL A 959 -21.16 0.87 34.34
N GLU A 960 -22.16 0.04 34.59
CA GLU A 960 -21.99 -1.31 35.19
C GLU A 960 -22.50 -2.34 34.19
N CYS A 961 -21.76 -3.39 33.95
CA CYS A 961 -22.13 -4.47 33.01
C CYS A 961 -22.11 -5.83 33.74
N LEU A 962 -23.14 -6.63 33.49
CA LEU A 962 -23.20 -8.05 33.84
C LEU A 962 -23.23 -8.87 32.54
N PHE A 963 -22.26 -9.75 32.36
CA PHE A 963 -22.26 -10.71 31.29
C PHE A 963 -23.10 -11.95 31.65
N VAL A 964 -24.06 -12.29 30.84
CA VAL A 964 -25.01 -13.37 31.07
C VAL A 964 -24.88 -14.42 29.98
N ASP A 965 -24.45 -15.61 30.34
CA ASP A 965 -24.33 -16.74 29.45
C ASP A 965 -25.72 -17.26 29.05
N TYR A 966 -26.00 -17.23 27.74
CA TYR A 966 -27.28 -17.65 27.17
C TYR A 966 -27.63 -19.10 27.49
N ALA A 967 -26.65 -20.02 27.42
CA ALA A 967 -26.87 -21.45 27.67
C ALA A 967 -27.17 -21.71 29.14
N LYS A 968 -26.51 -20.98 30.07
CA LYS A 968 -26.79 -21.10 31.53
C LYS A 968 -28.19 -20.62 31.85
N VAL A 969 -28.66 -19.52 31.27
CA VAL A 969 -30.04 -19.02 31.47
C VAL A 969 -31.09 -19.99 30.95
N LEU A 970 -30.81 -20.70 29.87
CA LEU A 970 -31.72 -21.76 29.37
C LEU A 970 -31.75 -22.99 30.26
N ALA A 971 -30.59 -23.35 30.83
CA ALA A 971 -30.48 -24.53 31.72
C ALA A 971 -31.07 -24.27 33.12
N ASP A 972 -30.90 -23.10 33.67
CA ASP A 972 -31.44 -22.65 34.97
C ASP A 972 -31.81 -21.18 34.92
N PRO A 973 -33.06 -20.85 34.66
CA PRO A 973 -33.55 -19.47 34.54
C PRO A 973 -33.70 -18.73 35.90
N ARG A 974 -33.34 -19.36 36.99
CA ARG A 974 -33.40 -18.73 38.35
C ARG A 974 -32.13 -17.95 38.68
#